data_6e185c7d5a5377c60c3f1221133094c2
#
_entry.id   6e185c7d5a5377c60c3f1221133094c2
#
_cell.length_a   1.000
_cell.length_b   1.000
_cell.length_c   1.000
_cell.angle_alpha   90.00
_cell.angle_beta   90.00
_cell.angle_gamma   90.00
#
_symmetry.space_group_name_H-M   'P 1'
#
loop_
_entity.id
_entity.type
_entity.pdbx_description
1 polymer ?
#
loop_
_entity_poly.entity_id
_entity_poly.type
_entity_poly.pdbx_seq_one_letter_code
_entity_poly.pdbx_strand_id
1 'polypeptide(L)'
;MTLDREELRDGWTVSLVEDGASGVAADLPTGVRGVTLPATVPGQVHTDLERAGLLPDPTFDRNETRTQWVGQSDWAYRRQLDVDPRGHERVDLVCDGLDTVAELSLDGVPIATTRNMHRRYRFDLRQVETSGPVDGKELEIAFESPYREAERVAARAGSMPGPYDEPFPYVRKMASNFGWDWGLTAVTSGPWRPVAIERWSTARLADIRPLVDVEAGEGVLDTHIALERSGPTLHGTSTGDLDLDGEDDDLVLVVTVSGPTVDGRTTKQRSRAQVTPKEDGAVVTVRVPDAALWWPRGYGEQALHDVVVELQTVDGAVLDRRSFRTGFRSAGVRTALDSAGRPFEVVVNGTVIDVRGVNWIPDDVIVSRVDRARYAARLDAAVDLRANLVRVWGGGVYESHDFYELCDERGLLVWQDFPFACAAYPEDEPLRGEVIAEAQDNVARLSRHPSLVVWNGNNENIWLHDVDGWGDELGDRPWGLGYYLDLLPTIVDAVDPSRFYTVASPWSGSESIEPNHVDHETHHSWDVWNRVSDDHYRDSVPRFVSEFGWQAPPAWRTLRDAVTDEPMTPTSPGVVHHQKAADGMAKLARGIEPRFGSAGDDLDRWHYLTQLQQARAIATGVEHWRTHWPRNTGVVVWQLNDLWPVSSWSAIDSAGRRKPLAHELRRLYDDVLVAIRPVSTVDTAVRAVPTEVDDRTGGPAPRTASLPVTDVAGSGTVPGDDGRDDPSRASDASPVEVAVRSARTGLDTVVRVRRIDLSGRILAEETLPVVLDRPGVAVVRLPASVGVVDDARGEVVVADMDWRRAVWTPAPDREMRWQPARYRATFSATPEGDGLDLVVEADSLVRDLLVQPDRVAATGTVDRGFMTLLPGERVRYRLTGVGEADIAALTSEPALLTLDRVLAERRSEAEA
;
A
#
# COMPACT_ATOMS: atom_id res chain seq x y z
N MET A 1 0.30 -21.52 37.13
CA MET A 1 0.29 -20.02 37.17
C MET A 1 0.07 -19.51 35.75
N THR A 2 -0.72 -18.49 35.59
CA THR A 2 -0.96 -17.87 34.26
C THR A 2 0.33 -17.24 33.76
N LEU A 3 0.58 -17.27 32.43
CA LEU A 3 1.70 -16.60 31.78
C LEU A 3 1.75 -15.12 32.17
N ASP A 4 2.92 -14.65 32.66
CA ASP A 4 3.23 -13.27 32.97
C ASP A 4 4.14 -12.67 31.87
N ARG A 5 3.72 -11.59 31.24
CA ARG A 5 4.49 -10.87 30.20
C ARG A 5 4.77 -9.45 30.67
N GLU A 6 6.06 -9.14 30.83
CA GLU A 6 6.57 -7.83 31.20
C GLU A 6 7.30 -7.16 30.03
N GLU A 7 6.72 -6.10 29.45
CA GLU A 7 7.38 -5.34 28.39
C GLU A 7 8.50 -4.45 28.96
N LEU A 8 9.65 -4.51 28.33
CA LEU A 8 10.86 -3.81 28.74
C LEU A 8 10.96 -2.44 28.06
N ARG A 9 10.12 -1.48 28.44
CA ARG A 9 10.02 -0.16 27.78
C ARG A 9 11.09 0.83 28.26
N ASP A 10 11.35 0.87 29.57
CA ASP A 10 12.18 1.88 30.21
C ASP A 10 13.53 1.33 30.67
N GLY A 11 14.46 2.22 31.02
CA GLY A 11 15.77 1.84 31.58
C GLY A 11 16.80 1.42 30.52
N TRP A 12 16.54 1.60 29.26
CA TRP A 12 17.48 1.36 28.18
C TRP A 12 18.48 2.50 28.00
N THR A 13 19.68 2.12 27.58
CA THR A 13 20.70 3.04 27.09
C THR A 13 21.25 2.54 25.77
N VAL A 14 21.73 3.47 24.92
CA VAL A 14 22.41 3.16 23.68
C VAL A 14 23.76 3.87 23.60
N SER A 15 24.76 3.18 23.06
CA SER A 15 26.08 3.73 22.81
C SER A 15 26.66 3.18 21.50
N LEU A 16 27.57 3.96 20.90
CA LEU A 16 28.40 3.49 19.79
C LEU A 16 29.34 2.37 20.30
N VAL A 17 29.52 1.32 19.47
CA VAL A 17 30.52 0.27 19.74
C VAL A 17 31.85 0.73 19.14
N GLU A 18 32.88 0.91 20.01
CA GLU A 18 34.16 1.52 19.63
C GLU A 18 35.33 0.52 19.56
N ASP A 19 35.09 -0.73 19.28
CA ASP A 19 36.24 -1.66 19.13
C ASP A 19 36.86 -1.52 17.72
N GLY A 20 38.18 -1.67 17.64
CA GLY A 20 39.00 -1.36 16.45
C GLY A 20 38.71 -2.23 15.20
N ALA A 21 37.77 -3.16 15.24
CA ALA A 21 37.30 -3.96 14.13
C ALA A 21 36.04 -3.39 13.45
N SER A 22 35.41 -2.43 14.08
CA SER A 22 34.05 -2.00 13.77
C SER A 22 33.95 -0.93 12.70
N GLY A 23 34.86 -0.73 11.80
CA GLY A 23 34.71 0.16 10.63
C GLY A 23 33.89 1.44 10.91
N VAL A 24 34.13 2.08 12.04
CA VAL A 24 33.42 3.31 12.45
C VAL A 24 33.58 4.34 11.34
N ALA A 25 32.49 4.88 10.85
CA ALA A 25 32.47 5.89 9.80
C ALA A 25 33.50 7.00 10.06
N ALA A 26 34.31 7.33 9.07
CA ALA A 26 35.39 8.33 9.19
C ALA A 26 34.84 9.72 9.59
N ASP A 27 33.55 10.00 9.31
CA ASP A 27 32.91 11.28 9.46
C ASP A 27 31.99 11.38 10.71
N LEU A 28 32.31 10.67 11.79
CA LEU A 28 31.55 10.77 13.04
C LEU A 28 31.55 12.20 13.60
N PRO A 29 30.37 12.74 13.94
CA PRO A 29 30.28 14.04 14.59
C PRO A 29 31.01 14.06 15.93
N THR A 30 31.60 15.22 16.26
CA THR A 30 32.21 15.44 17.57
C THR A 30 31.18 15.24 18.68
N GLY A 31 31.47 14.40 19.67
CA GLY A 31 30.61 14.16 20.85
C GLY A 31 29.74 12.90 20.79
N VAL A 32 29.85 12.08 19.74
CA VAL A 32 29.19 10.76 19.67
C VAL A 32 30.03 9.67 20.36
N ARG A 33 31.38 9.74 20.22
CA ARG A 33 32.29 8.77 20.83
C ARG A 33 32.29 8.85 22.36
N GLY A 34 32.27 7.70 23.02
CA GLY A 34 32.31 7.58 24.48
C GLY A 34 31.06 8.07 25.21
N VAL A 35 29.95 8.32 24.47
CA VAL A 35 28.69 8.80 25.06
C VAL A 35 27.70 7.64 25.15
N THR A 36 27.07 7.50 26.32
CA THR A 36 25.93 6.63 26.55
C THR A 36 24.67 7.48 26.67
N LEU A 37 23.68 7.21 25.84
CA LEU A 37 22.43 7.98 25.76
C LEU A 37 21.27 7.17 26.35
N PRO A 38 20.27 7.80 26.97
CA PRO A 38 19.00 7.16 27.25
C PRO A 38 18.35 6.71 25.91
N ALA A 39 17.86 5.49 25.87
CA ALA A 39 17.20 4.92 24.70
C ALA A 39 15.73 4.57 24.98
N THR A 40 14.95 4.53 23.93
CA THR A 40 13.53 4.12 23.96
C THR A 40 13.36 2.80 23.23
N VAL A 41 12.60 1.86 23.83
CA VAL A 41 12.23 0.58 23.22
C VAL A 41 10.72 0.37 23.35
N PRO A 42 9.99 0.15 22.23
CA PRO A 42 10.47 0.09 20.85
C PRO A 42 11.10 1.38 20.37
N GLY A 43 12.19 1.27 19.58
CA GLY A 43 12.89 2.42 19.05
C GLY A 43 14.03 2.05 18.11
N GLN A 44 14.60 3.06 17.48
CA GLN A 44 15.74 2.95 16.58
C GLN A 44 16.73 4.08 16.88
N VAL A 45 18.01 3.83 16.72
CA VAL A 45 19.10 4.72 17.14
C VAL A 45 18.99 6.16 16.64
N HIS A 46 18.44 6.37 15.43
CA HIS A 46 18.23 7.70 14.88
C HIS A 46 17.39 8.58 15.81
N THR A 47 16.30 8.03 16.37
CA THR A 47 15.41 8.77 17.29
C THR A 47 16.13 9.16 18.58
N ASP A 48 17.00 8.29 19.13
CA ASP A 48 17.72 8.57 20.36
C ASP A 48 18.82 9.61 20.14
N LEU A 49 19.51 9.55 19.00
CA LEU A 49 20.50 10.56 18.58
C LEU A 49 19.87 11.92 18.30
N GLU A 50 18.73 11.98 17.63
CA GLU A 50 17.99 13.24 17.40
C GLU A 50 17.56 13.87 18.71
N ARG A 51 17.00 13.07 19.63
CA ARG A 51 16.59 13.55 20.97
C ARG A 51 17.76 14.10 21.76
N ALA A 52 18.94 13.51 21.61
CA ALA A 52 20.16 13.99 22.23
C ALA A 52 20.80 15.22 21.54
N GLY A 53 20.25 15.66 20.41
CA GLY A 53 20.80 16.76 19.60
C GLY A 53 22.10 16.41 18.88
N LEU A 54 22.41 15.12 18.72
CA LEU A 54 23.60 14.62 18.03
C LEU A 54 23.36 14.29 16.56
N LEU A 55 22.11 14.18 16.13
CA LEU A 55 21.70 13.96 14.76
C LEU A 55 20.70 15.04 14.35
N PRO A 56 20.89 15.72 13.21
CA PRO A 56 19.85 16.56 12.65
C PRO A 56 18.72 15.69 12.08
N ASP A 57 17.51 16.26 12.01
CA ASP A 57 16.37 15.59 11.34
C ASP A 57 16.77 15.25 9.88
N PRO A 58 16.83 13.95 9.49
CA PRO A 58 17.24 13.56 8.16
C PRO A 58 16.26 14.00 7.08
N THR A 59 15.00 14.27 7.44
CA THR A 59 13.93 14.64 6.48
C THR A 59 13.95 16.12 6.12
N PHE A 60 14.77 16.93 6.82
CA PHE A 60 14.81 18.37 6.64
C PHE A 60 15.96 18.79 5.71
N ASP A 61 15.63 19.54 4.66
CA ASP A 61 16.57 20.09 3.65
C ASP A 61 17.45 18.97 3.04
N ARG A 62 18.77 19.08 3.19
CA ARG A 62 19.73 18.07 2.70
C ARG A 62 20.44 17.36 3.84
N ASN A 63 19.82 17.30 5.02
CA ASN A 63 20.40 16.64 6.18
C ASN A 63 20.63 15.14 5.99
N GLU A 64 19.84 14.49 5.11
CA GLU A 64 20.05 13.09 4.75
C GLU A 64 21.53 12.76 4.49
N THR A 65 22.25 13.61 3.74
CA THR A 65 23.66 13.39 3.41
C THR A 65 24.61 13.46 4.63
N ARG A 66 24.15 14.04 5.74
CA ARG A 66 24.90 14.22 6.98
C ARG A 66 24.62 13.13 8.02
N THR A 67 23.69 12.24 7.75
CA THR A 67 23.21 11.23 8.70
C THR A 67 23.65 9.82 8.36
N GLN A 68 24.30 9.60 7.19
CA GLN A 68 24.65 8.28 6.64
C GLN A 68 25.58 7.46 7.56
N TRP A 69 26.41 8.13 8.34
CA TRP A 69 27.34 7.49 9.28
C TRP A 69 26.63 6.60 10.33
N VAL A 70 25.34 6.87 10.61
CA VAL A 70 24.55 6.10 11.60
C VAL A 70 24.38 4.65 11.16
N GLY A 71 24.01 4.42 9.89
CA GLY A 71 23.84 3.07 9.33
C GLY A 71 25.16 2.32 9.10
N GLN A 72 26.27 3.05 9.02
CA GLN A 72 27.61 2.49 8.88
C GLN A 72 28.26 2.12 10.21
N SER A 73 27.63 2.46 11.34
CA SER A 73 28.15 2.29 12.67
C SER A 73 27.45 1.14 13.42
N ASP A 74 28.16 0.59 14.43
CA ASP A 74 27.62 -0.42 15.33
C ASP A 74 27.09 0.22 16.61
N TRP A 75 25.99 -0.33 17.11
CA TRP A 75 25.28 0.22 18.26
C TRP A 75 24.97 -0.84 19.29
N ALA A 76 25.14 -0.54 20.57
CA ALA A 76 24.79 -1.44 21.66
C ALA A 76 23.70 -0.81 22.55
N TYR A 77 22.57 -1.50 22.64
CA TYR A 77 21.50 -1.23 23.58
C TYR A 77 21.72 -2.04 24.83
N ARG A 78 21.66 -1.40 26.01
CA ARG A 78 21.88 -2.05 27.30
C ARG A 78 20.79 -1.73 28.29
N ARG A 79 20.45 -2.70 29.12
CA ARG A 79 19.49 -2.55 30.20
C ARG A 79 19.76 -3.51 31.33
N GLN A 80 19.52 -3.09 32.59
CA GLN A 80 19.48 -4.01 33.75
C GLN A 80 18.17 -4.80 33.73
N LEU A 81 18.23 -6.09 33.88
CA LEU A 81 17.15 -7.04 33.71
C LEU A 81 16.97 -7.87 34.99
N ASP A 82 15.73 -8.04 35.43
CA ASP A 82 15.32 -9.00 36.44
C ASP A 82 14.91 -10.31 35.74
N VAL A 83 15.71 -11.35 35.95
CA VAL A 83 15.47 -12.70 35.40
C VAL A 83 14.91 -13.67 36.45
N ASP A 84 14.46 -13.16 37.63
CA ASP A 84 13.79 -13.98 38.63
C ASP A 84 12.58 -14.69 38.03
N PRO A 85 12.52 -16.03 38.11
CA PRO A 85 11.37 -16.80 37.65
C PRO A 85 10.05 -16.46 38.34
N ARG A 86 10.09 -15.83 39.53
CA ARG A 86 8.91 -15.51 40.36
C ARG A 86 8.01 -16.72 40.61
N GLY A 87 8.62 -17.89 40.72
CA GLY A 87 7.92 -19.15 40.93
C GLY A 87 7.43 -19.84 39.64
N HIS A 88 7.71 -19.30 38.46
CA HIS A 88 7.50 -19.98 37.21
C HIS A 88 8.65 -20.92 36.83
N GLU A 89 8.38 -21.86 35.91
CA GLU A 89 9.35 -22.86 35.44
C GLU A 89 10.25 -22.33 34.32
N ARG A 90 9.75 -21.35 33.58
CA ARG A 90 10.39 -20.73 32.37
C ARG A 90 10.51 -19.23 32.51
N VAL A 91 11.60 -18.70 31.99
CA VAL A 91 11.84 -17.27 31.78
C VAL A 91 12.38 -17.11 30.37
N ASP A 92 11.59 -16.53 29.48
CA ASP A 92 11.97 -16.31 28.09
C ASP A 92 12.16 -14.82 27.82
N LEU A 93 13.23 -14.45 27.11
CA LEU A 93 13.40 -13.16 26.47
C LEU A 93 12.70 -13.22 25.08
N VAL A 94 11.75 -12.32 24.87
CA VAL A 94 10.99 -12.24 23.63
C VAL A 94 11.28 -10.90 22.95
N CYS A 95 11.76 -10.96 21.71
CA CYS A 95 12.02 -9.78 20.87
C CYS A 95 11.08 -9.86 19.67
N ASP A 96 10.08 -8.98 19.60
CA ASP A 96 9.09 -8.99 18.52
C ASP A 96 9.64 -8.44 17.19
N GLY A 97 10.84 -7.81 17.21
CA GLY A 97 11.59 -7.38 16.04
C GLY A 97 12.88 -6.66 16.41
N LEU A 98 13.99 -7.13 15.85
CA LEU A 98 15.33 -6.55 15.99
C LEU A 98 15.85 -6.11 14.62
N ASP A 99 16.25 -4.87 14.48
CA ASP A 99 16.70 -4.26 13.23
C ASP A 99 18.21 -4.02 13.23
N THR A 100 19.00 -4.95 12.71
CA THR A 100 18.70 -6.19 11.98
C THR A 100 19.62 -7.31 12.46
N VAL A 101 20.94 -7.17 12.28
CA VAL A 101 21.95 -8.13 12.71
C VAL A 101 22.34 -7.78 14.15
N ALA A 102 22.03 -8.63 15.08
CA ALA A 102 22.30 -8.36 16.48
C ALA A 102 22.89 -9.58 17.21
N GLU A 103 23.84 -9.31 18.10
CA GLU A 103 24.31 -10.25 19.10
C GLU A 103 23.68 -9.90 20.46
N LEU A 104 23.06 -10.91 21.09
CA LEU A 104 22.44 -10.75 22.39
C LEU A 104 23.30 -11.44 23.44
N SER A 105 23.53 -10.75 24.58
CA SER A 105 24.24 -11.34 25.74
C SER A 105 23.59 -10.94 27.06
N LEU A 106 23.79 -11.77 28.11
CA LEU A 106 23.36 -11.50 29.46
C LEU A 106 24.60 -11.58 30.38
N ASP A 107 24.98 -10.47 31.02
CA ASP A 107 26.25 -10.33 31.76
C ASP A 107 27.47 -10.76 30.91
N GLY A 108 27.46 -10.45 29.62
CA GLY A 108 28.51 -10.84 28.70
C GLY A 108 28.50 -12.31 28.24
N VAL A 109 27.55 -13.12 28.72
CA VAL A 109 27.37 -14.51 28.27
C VAL A 109 26.48 -14.48 27.02
N PRO A 110 26.94 -14.97 25.84
CA PRO A 110 26.14 -14.95 24.61
C PRO A 110 24.82 -15.72 24.75
N ILE A 111 23.74 -15.14 24.29
CA ILE A 111 22.42 -15.76 24.13
C ILE A 111 22.22 -16.28 22.72
N ALA A 112 22.34 -15.37 21.74
CA ALA A 112 22.04 -15.65 20.33
C ALA A 112 22.54 -14.56 19.39
N THR A 113 22.50 -14.85 18.07
CA THR A 113 22.67 -13.88 16.99
C THR A 113 21.41 -13.88 16.12
N THR A 114 20.93 -12.69 15.75
CA THR A 114 19.78 -12.49 14.85
C THR A 114 20.21 -11.86 13.53
N ARG A 115 19.43 -12.03 12.45
CA ARG A 115 19.79 -11.53 11.09
C ARG A 115 18.59 -11.05 10.28
N ASN A 116 17.42 -10.92 10.90
CA ASN A 116 16.19 -10.60 10.20
C ASN A 116 15.29 -9.69 11.06
N MET A 117 14.95 -8.50 10.54
CA MET A 117 14.08 -7.57 11.27
C MET A 117 12.59 -7.92 11.20
N HIS A 118 12.19 -8.80 10.28
CA HIS A 118 10.78 -9.06 9.94
C HIS A 118 10.16 -10.20 10.76
N ARG A 119 10.90 -10.84 11.68
CA ARG A 119 10.41 -11.98 12.47
C ARG A 119 10.60 -11.77 13.97
N ARG A 120 9.88 -12.56 14.76
CA ARG A 120 10.03 -12.63 16.22
C ARG A 120 11.12 -13.60 16.62
N TYR A 121 11.73 -13.34 17.77
CA TYR A 121 12.72 -14.20 18.40
C TYR A 121 12.32 -14.48 19.84
N ARG A 122 12.63 -15.70 20.33
CA ARG A 122 12.39 -16.12 21.69
C ARG A 122 13.56 -16.93 22.17
N PHE A 123 14.06 -16.63 23.38
CA PHE A 123 15.23 -17.25 23.96
C PHE A 123 14.95 -17.67 25.42
N ASP A 124 15.16 -18.96 25.72
CA ASP A 124 15.05 -19.50 27.07
C ASP A 124 16.26 -19.09 27.92
N LEU A 125 16.08 -18.16 28.86
CA LEU A 125 17.16 -17.64 29.68
C LEU A 125 17.67 -18.63 30.72
N ARG A 126 16.97 -19.75 30.99
CA ARG A 126 17.48 -20.82 31.86
C ARG A 126 18.71 -21.50 31.29
N GLN A 127 18.89 -21.44 29.98
CA GLN A 127 20.05 -22.03 29.29
C GLN A 127 21.29 -21.13 29.36
N VAL A 128 21.17 -19.93 29.90
CA VAL A 128 22.27 -18.95 30.00
C VAL A 128 22.89 -19.03 31.38
N GLU A 129 24.05 -19.71 31.49
CA GLU A 129 24.77 -19.86 32.72
C GLU A 129 25.45 -18.54 33.12
N THR A 130 24.78 -17.70 33.90
CA THR A 130 25.35 -16.50 34.47
C THR A 130 25.70 -16.71 35.96
N SER A 131 26.79 -16.11 36.45
CA SER A 131 27.18 -16.11 37.86
C SER A 131 26.52 -14.95 38.64
N GLY A 132 26.24 -15.15 39.93
CA GLY A 132 25.72 -14.08 40.79
C GLY A 132 24.18 -14.01 40.90
N PRO A 133 23.65 -12.93 41.51
CA PRO A 133 22.21 -12.80 41.75
C PRO A 133 21.39 -12.77 40.46
N VAL A 134 20.12 -13.15 40.55
CA VAL A 134 19.16 -13.10 39.40
C VAL A 134 18.70 -11.69 39.09
N ASP A 135 18.82 -10.76 40.05
CA ASP A 135 18.48 -9.35 39.88
C ASP A 135 19.66 -8.54 39.33
N GLY A 136 19.36 -7.58 38.47
CA GLY A 136 20.35 -6.61 37.98
C GLY A 136 21.32 -7.20 36.95
N LYS A 137 20.89 -8.20 36.17
CA LYS A 137 21.66 -8.74 35.04
C LYS A 137 21.67 -7.72 33.88
N GLU A 138 22.85 -7.49 33.31
CA GLU A 138 22.94 -6.63 32.12
C GLU A 138 22.57 -7.39 30.86
N LEU A 139 21.44 -7.03 30.27
CA LEU A 139 21.10 -7.43 28.89
C LEU A 139 21.76 -6.44 27.93
N GLU A 140 22.58 -6.97 27.03
CA GLU A 140 23.12 -6.21 25.91
C GLU A 140 22.57 -6.78 24.59
N ILE A 141 22.14 -5.88 23.69
CA ILE A 141 21.78 -6.17 22.31
C ILE A 141 22.68 -5.29 21.43
N ALA A 142 23.72 -5.91 20.85
CA ALA A 142 24.71 -5.22 20.03
C ALA A 142 24.37 -5.41 18.56
N PHE A 143 23.98 -4.33 17.89
CA PHE A 143 23.64 -4.28 16.47
C PHE A 143 24.88 -3.99 15.63
N GLU A 144 25.16 -4.85 14.69
CA GLU A 144 26.15 -4.63 13.65
C GLU A 144 25.58 -3.80 12.50
N SER A 145 26.43 -2.99 11.84
CA SER A 145 26.06 -2.28 10.63
C SER A 145 25.47 -3.22 9.56
N PRO A 146 24.26 -2.95 9.05
CA PRO A 146 23.66 -3.75 7.97
C PRO A 146 24.52 -3.77 6.70
N TYR A 147 25.28 -2.72 6.43
CA TYR A 147 26.20 -2.66 5.27
C TYR A 147 27.31 -3.73 5.36
N ARG A 148 27.88 -3.97 6.56
CA ARG A 148 28.92 -5.00 6.70
C ARG A 148 28.40 -6.42 6.55
N GLU A 149 27.19 -6.70 7.05
CA GLU A 149 26.56 -7.99 6.81
C GLU A 149 26.29 -8.18 5.31
N ALA A 150 25.73 -7.14 4.65
CA ALA A 150 25.46 -7.17 3.23
C ALA A 150 26.76 -7.44 2.42
N GLU A 151 27.89 -6.79 2.77
CA GLU A 151 29.19 -7.04 2.16
C GLU A 151 29.65 -8.50 2.33
N ARG A 152 29.47 -9.07 3.54
CA ARG A 152 29.83 -10.48 3.79
C ARG A 152 28.98 -11.46 2.98
N VAL A 153 27.69 -11.18 2.84
CA VAL A 153 26.79 -12.01 2.04
C VAL A 153 27.11 -11.86 0.56
N ALA A 154 27.30 -10.63 0.08
CA ALA A 154 27.66 -10.34 -1.32
C ALA A 154 28.99 -11.01 -1.73
N ALA A 155 29.98 -11.03 -0.83
CA ALA A 155 31.26 -11.71 -1.08
C ALA A 155 31.10 -13.22 -1.31
N ARG A 156 30.04 -13.84 -0.81
CA ARG A 156 29.74 -15.28 -1.00
C ARG A 156 28.80 -15.52 -2.16
N ALA A 157 27.70 -14.76 -2.23
CA ALA A 157 26.65 -14.95 -3.23
C ALA A 157 27.00 -14.38 -4.61
N GLY A 158 27.94 -13.43 -4.66
CA GLY A 158 28.25 -12.64 -5.86
C GLY A 158 27.30 -11.47 -6.06
N SER A 159 27.47 -10.72 -7.16
CA SER A 159 26.62 -9.60 -7.52
C SER A 159 25.18 -10.07 -7.78
N MET A 160 24.22 -9.37 -7.17
CA MET A 160 22.80 -9.54 -7.41
C MET A 160 22.28 -8.27 -8.09
N PRO A 161 21.87 -8.34 -9.37
CA PRO A 161 21.42 -7.18 -10.11
C PRO A 161 20.12 -6.60 -9.56
N GLY A 162 19.96 -5.30 -9.78
CA GLY A 162 18.78 -4.51 -9.42
C GLY A 162 18.93 -3.08 -9.96
N PRO A 163 17.89 -2.25 -9.96
CA PRO A 163 17.91 -0.87 -10.45
C PRO A 163 18.65 0.10 -9.51
N TYR A 164 19.06 -0.35 -8.33
CA TYR A 164 19.75 0.46 -7.32
C TYR A 164 21.10 -0.19 -6.94
N ASP A 165 22.13 0.62 -6.73
CA ASP A 165 23.46 0.16 -6.31
C ASP A 165 23.51 -0.26 -4.82
N GLU A 166 22.44 -0.04 -4.08
CA GLU A 166 22.37 -0.28 -2.65
C GLU A 166 22.23 -1.77 -2.30
N PRO A 167 22.88 -2.25 -1.21
CA PRO A 167 23.05 -3.67 -0.94
C PRO A 167 21.87 -4.33 -0.20
N PHE A 168 20.66 -3.80 -0.28
CA PHE A 168 19.49 -4.31 0.42
C PHE A 168 19.12 -5.78 0.11
N PRO A 169 19.45 -6.37 -1.06
CA PRO A 169 19.09 -7.77 -1.33
C PRO A 169 19.84 -8.78 -0.45
N TYR A 170 20.96 -8.37 0.16
CA TYR A 170 21.81 -9.26 0.95
C TYR A 170 21.47 -9.30 2.44
N VAL A 171 20.47 -8.57 2.89
CA VAL A 171 20.06 -8.50 4.32
C VAL A 171 18.56 -8.49 4.45
N ARG A 172 18.01 -9.25 5.43
CA ARG A 172 16.55 -9.26 5.68
C ARG A 172 16.13 -8.03 6.49
N LYS A 173 16.16 -6.88 5.82
CA LYS A 173 15.83 -5.57 6.36
C LYS A 173 14.90 -4.85 5.37
N MET A 174 14.13 -3.87 5.86
CA MET A 174 13.33 -2.97 5.03
C MET A 174 14.19 -2.39 3.91
N ALA A 175 13.89 -2.75 2.65
CA ALA A 175 14.70 -2.36 1.50
C ALA A 175 14.75 -0.83 1.33
N SER A 176 13.61 -0.15 1.54
CA SER A 176 13.53 1.31 1.42
C SER A 176 14.29 2.11 2.48
N ASN A 177 14.85 1.47 3.53
CA ASN A 177 15.83 2.14 4.41
C ASN A 177 17.12 2.54 3.69
N PHE A 178 17.48 1.80 2.63
CA PHE A 178 18.66 2.08 1.82
C PHE A 178 18.42 3.16 0.74
N GLY A 179 17.27 3.81 0.79
CA GLY A 179 16.80 4.75 -0.23
C GLY A 179 15.92 4.10 -1.29
N TRP A 180 15.13 4.92 -1.96
CA TRP A 180 14.28 4.51 -3.08
C TRP A 180 14.05 5.71 -4.01
N ASP A 181 13.41 5.51 -5.17
CA ASP A 181 13.07 6.61 -6.10
C ASP A 181 11.99 7.60 -5.57
N TRP A 182 11.54 7.37 -4.33
CA TRP A 182 10.71 8.24 -3.50
C TRP A 182 11.22 8.32 -2.05
N GLY A 183 12.21 7.48 -1.66
CA GLY A 183 12.65 7.30 -0.28
C GLY A 183 14.00 7.94 0.01
N LEU A 184 14.14 8.57 1.18
CA LEU A 184 15.45 8.97 1.66
C LEU A 184 16.23 7.74 2.19
N THR A 185 17.55 7.82 2.15
CA THR A 185 18.44 6.82 2.75
C THR A 185 18.61 7.09 4.24
N ALA A 186 18.10 6.18 5.08
CA ALA A 186 18.32 6.20 6.52
C ALA A 186 18.33 4.76 7.04
N VAL A 187 19.53 4.14 7.01
CA VAL A 187 19.72 2.75 7.42
C VAL A 187 19.73 2.68 8.94
N THR A 188 18.64 2.19 9.50
CA THR A 188 18.35 2.18 10.95
C THR A 188 18.95 0.96 11.65
N SER A 189 19.04 1.02 12.97
CA SER A 189 19.37 -0.10 13.87
C SER A 189 18.64 0.06 15.19
N GLY A 190 18.21 -1.06 15.80
CA GLY A 190 17.61 -1.04 17.14
C GLY A 190 16.46 -2.05 17.31
N PRO A 191 15.98 -2.18 18.58
CA PRO A 191 14.79 -3.00 18.87
C PRO A 191 13.52 -2.23 18.45
N TRP A 192 13.14 -2.35 17.17
CA TRP A 192 12.08 -1.55 16.57
C TRP A 192 10.66 -1.99 16.92
N ARG A 193 10.53 -3.19 17.51
CA ARG A 193 9.31 -3.73 18.11
C ARG A 193 9.54 -4.07 19.58
N PRO A 194 8.49 -4.40 20.36
CA PRO A 194 8.62 -4.69 21.79
C PRO A 194 9.65 -5.75 22.12
N VAL A 195 10.36 -5.53 23.21
CA VAL A 195 11.17 -6.53 23.92
C VAL A 195 10.50 -6.82 25.26
N ALA A 196 10.33 -8.08 25.61
CA ALA A 196 9.63 -8.50 26.82
C ALA A 196 10.30 -9.69 27.51
N ILE A 197 10.04 -9.85 28.79
CA ILE A 197 10.24 -11.11 29.54
C ILE A 197 8.90 -11.80 29.67
N GLU A 198 8.85 -13.06 29.31
CA GLU A 198 7.71 -13.95 29.58
C GLU A 198 8.10 -15.00 30.62
N ARG A 199 7.28 -15.11 31.67
CA ARG A 199 7.41 -16.12 32.72
C ARG A 199 6.21 -17.04 32.69
N TRP A 200 6.42 -18.35 32.66
CA TRP A 200 5.32 -19.28 32.50
C TRP A 200 5.69 -20.68 33.04
N SER A 201 4.69 -21.52 33.29
CA SER A 201 4.84 -22.88 33.81
C SER A 201 3.94 -23.85 33.08
N THR A 202 4.29 -25.13 33.08
CA THR A 202 3.57 -26.25 32.48
C THR A 202 3.53 -26.12 30.94
N ALA A 203 2.75 -25.17 30.37
CA ALA A 203 2.63 -24.98 28.93
C ALA A 203 2.11 -23.56 28.62
N ARG A 204 2.36 -23.11 27.37
CA ARG A 204 1.82 -21.89 26.80
C ARG A 204 1.28 -22.11 25.38
N LEU A 205 0.48 -21.17 24.91
CA LEU A 205 0.08 -21.06 23.52
C LEU A 205 1.27 -20.56 22.70
N ALA A 206 1.89 -21.45 21.91
CA ALA A 206 3.07 -21.12 21.10
C ALA A 206 2.66 -20.39 19.84
N ASP A 207 1.64 -20.87 19.13
CA ASP A 207 1.09 -20.26 17.92
C ASP A 207 -0.42 -20.51 17.83
N ILE A 208 -1.14 -19.56 17.21
CA ILE A 208 -2.58 -19.63 16.98
C ILE A 208 -2.86 -19.16 15.56
N ARG A 209 -3.37 -20.07 14.74
CA ARG A 209 -3.74 -19.83 13.34
C ARG A 209 -5.26 -20.02 13.15
N PRO A 210 -6.06 -18.94 13.21
CA PRO A 210 -7.50 -19.03 12.95
C PRO A 210 -7.75 -19.01 11.44
N LEU A 211 -8.33 -20.07 10.93
CA LEU A 211 -8.80 -20.17 9.54
C LEU A 211 -10.31 -20.04 9.53
N VAL A 212 -10.83 -19.09 8.78
CA VAL A 212 -12.28 -18.82 8.68
C VAL A 212 -12.81 -19.25 7.33
N ASP A 213 -14.03 -19.80 7.35
CA ASP A 213 -14.80 -20.11 6.15
C ASP A 213 -16.30 -19.91 6.41
N VAL A 214 -17.10 -20.04 5.36
CA VAL A 214 -18.57 -19.99 5.39
C VAL A 214 -19.11 -21.24 4.72
N GLU A 215 -19.67 -22.14 5.50
CA GLU A 215 -20.26 -23.41 5.03
C GLU A 215 -21.77 -23.42 5.23
N ALA A 216 -22.54 -23.60 4.18
CA ALA A 216 -24.01 -23.66 4.22
C ALA A 216 -24.69 -22.53 4.99
N GLY A 217 -24.10 -21.33 5.04
CA GLY A 217 -24.61 -20.16 5.75
C GLY A 217 -24.15 -20.05 7.22
N GLU A 218 -23.38 -21.01 7.71
CA GLU A 218 -22.74 -20.94 9.03
C GLU A 218 -21.31 -20.41 8.91
N GLY A 219 -20.87 -19.60 9.88
CA GLY A 219 -19.47 -19.25 10.04
C GLY A 219 -18.72 -20.44 10.65
N VAL A 220 -17.61 -20.84 10.06
CA VAL A 220 -16.71 -21.90 10.56
C VAL A 220 -15.37 -21.29 10.93
N LEU A 221 -14.91 -21.54 12.15
CA LEU A 221 -13.59 -21.13 12.61
C LEU A 221 -12.81 -22.38 13.01
N ASP A 222 -11.80 -22.76 12.23
CA ASP A 222 -10.82 -23.78 12.56
C ASP A 222 -9.60 -23.10 13.18
N THR A 223 -9.44 -23.24 14.49
CA THR A 223 -8.31 -22.66 15.21
C THR A 223 -7.22 -23.72 15.37
N HIS A 224 -6.15 -23.60 14.58
CA HIS A 224 -4.96 -24.44 14.72
C HIS A 224 -4.10 -23.88 15.85
N ILE A 225 -3.89 -24.62 16.89
CA ILE A 225 -3.21 -24.16 18.10
C ILE A 225 -1.99 -25.05 18.35
N ALA A 226 -0.81 -24.45 18.38
CA ALA A 226 0.43 -25.11 18.80
C ALA A 226 0.74 -24.75 20.25
N LEU A 227 1.26 -25.73 21.00
CA LEU A 227 1.66 -25.62 22.39
C LEU A 227 3.17 -25.73 22.53
N GLU A 228 3.73 -25.04 23.51
CA GLU A 228 5.07 -25.27 24.03
C GLU A 228 4.97 -25.65 25.52
N ARG A 229 5.63 -26.75 25.90
CA ARG A 229 5.67 -27.23 27.28
C ARG A 229 6.97 -26.76 27.96
N SER A 230 6.92 -26.50 29.27
CA SER A 230 8.05 -25.94 30.04
C SER A 230 9.17 -26.95 30.29
N GLY A 231 8.86 -28.26 30.27
CA GLY A 231 9.83 -29.34 30.47
C GLY A 231 10.87 -29.45 29.33
N PRO A 232 11.91 -30.28 29.46
CA PRO A 232 12.87 -30.52 28.41
C PRO A 232 12.15 -31.10 27.19
N THR A 233 12.34 -30.46 26.04
CA THR A 233 11.80 -30.94 24.75
C THR A 233 12.32 -32.34 24.46
N LEU A 234 11.44 -33.31 24.11
CA LEU A 234 11.75 -34.69 23.80
C LEU A 234 12.65 -34.91 22.56
N HIS A 235 13.25 -33.87 21.99
CA HIS A 235 14.13 -33.92 20.81
C HIS A 235 15.61 -34.16 21.10
N GLY A 236 15.99 -34.52 22.29
CA GLY A 236 17.38 -34.84 22.64
C GLY A 236 17.50 -36.25 23.28
N THR A 237 17.83 -37.25 22.47
CA THR A 237 18.41 -38.56 22.85
C THR A 237 18.70 -38.78 24.34
N SER A 238 17.72 -39.27 25.07
CA SER A 238 17.95 -40.04 26.31
C SER A 238 16.76 -40.98 26.51
N THR A 239 16.99 -42.25 26.22
CA THR A 239 16.11 -43.35 26.57
C THR A 239 16.18 -43.57 28.09
N GLY A 240 15.53 -42.70 28.84
CA GLY A 240 15.17 -43.01 30.21
C GLY A 240 13.66 -43.11 30.27
N ASP A 241 13.12 -44.19 30.79
CA ASP A 241 11.69 -44.41 31.00
C ASP A 241 11.11 -43.21 31.81
N LEU A 242 10.57 -42.22 31.07
CA LEU A 242 9.63 -41.26 31.63
C LEU A 242 8.26 -41.95 31.56
N ASP A 243 7.65 -42.14 32.70
CA ASP A 243 6.29 -42.67 32.83
C ASP A 243 5.31 -41.58 32.24
N LEU A 244 5.07 -41.66 30.95
CA LEU A 244 4.24 -40.71 30.20
C LEU A 244 2.73 -41.05 30.26
N ASP A 245 2.32 -41.98 31.14
CA ASP A 245 0.94 -42.46 31.23
C ASP A 245 0.13 -41.78 32.37
N GLY A 246 0.61 -40.61 32.91
CA GLY A 246 -0.13 -39.85 33.90
C GLY A 246 -1.27 -39.05 33.26
N GLU A 247 -2.54 -39.41 33.53
CA GLU A 247 -3.73 -38.62 33.17
C GLU A 247 -3.70 -37.17 33.72
N ASP A 248 -2.80 -36.85 34.64
CA ASP A 248 -2.67 -35.57 35.31
C ASP A 248 -1.98 -34.49 34.42
N ASP A 249 -1.30 -34.89 33.34
CA ASP A 249 -0.55 -33.97 32.46
C ASP A 249 -1.35 -33.53 31.21
N ASP A 250 -2.60 -33.98 31.08
CA ASP A 250 -3.49 -33.57 30.00
C ASP A 250 -3.87 -32.08 30.13
N LEU A 251 -3.98 -31.42 28.98
CA LEU A 251 -4.35 -30.01 28.89
C LEU A 251 -5.67 -29.85 28.10
N VAL A 252 -6.34 -28.74 28.29
CA VAL A 252 -7.59 -28.43 27.60
C VAL A 252 -7.47 -27.12 26.86
N LEU A 253 -7.67 -27.15 25.56
CA LEU A 253 -7.82 -25.98 24.73
C LEU A 253 -9.29 -25.59 24.64
N VAL A 254 -9.59 -24.32 24.86
CA VAL A 254 -10.95 -23.77 24.80
C VAL A 254 -10.97 -22.58 23.86
N VAL A 255 -11.80 -22.65 22.84
CA VAL A 255 -12.04 -21.53 21.92
C VAL A 255 -13.47 -21.03 22.09
N THR A 256 -13.62 -19.74 22.36
CA THR A 256 -14.90 -19.06 22.48
C THR A 256 -14.99 -17.99 21.41
N VAL A 257 -16.08 -18.00 20.62
CA VAL A 257 -16.41 -16.99 19.61
C VAL A 257 -17.67 -16.27 20.02
N SER A 258 -17.65 -14.93 20.00
CA SER A 258 -18.83 -14.10 20.26
C SER A 258 -18.91 -12.93 19.29
N GLY A 259 -20.11 -12.66 18.78
CA GLY A 259 -20.28 -11.58 17.80
C GLY A 259 -21.66 -11.51 17.18
N PRO A 260 -21.85 -10.68 16.15
CA PRO A 260 -23.15 -10.42 15.57
C PRO A 260 -23.64 -11.60 14.70
N THR A 261 -24.98 -11.76 14.70
CA THR A 261 -25.71 -12.64 13.77
C THR A 261 -26.42 -11.83 12.69
N VAL A 262 -26.85 -12.47 11.63
CA VAL A 262 -27.55 -11.85 10.49
C VAL A 262 -28.79 -11.04 10.95
N ASP A 263 -29.47 -11.49 12.02
CA ASP A 263 -30.64 -10.79 12.58
C ASP A 263 -30.28 -9.69 13.59
N GLY A 264 -28.99 -9.34 13.73
CA GLY A 264 -28.49 -8.29 14.60
C GLY A 264 -28.39 -8.65 16.09
N ARG A 265 -28.56 -9.92 16.44
CA ARG A 265 -28.33 -10.41 17.81
C ARG A 265 -26.84 -10.68 18.03
N THR A 266 -26.46 -10.94 19.28
CA THR A 266 -25.13 -11.44 19.63
C THR A 266 -25.22 -12.92 19.95
N THR A 267 -24.38 -13.73 19.30
CA THR A 267 -24.20 -15.14 19.61
C THR A 267 -22.94 -15.35 20.44
N LYS A 268 -22.87 -16.49 21.15
CA LYS A 268 -21.65 -16.94 21.82
C LYS A 268 -21.57 -18.46 21.68
N GLN A 269 -20.54 -18.93 21.00
CA GLN A 269 -20.27 -20.35 20.78
C GLN A 269 -18.93 -20.72 21.42
N ARG A 270 -18.82 -21.96 21.87
CA ARG A 270 -17.65 -22.46 22.56
C ARG A 270 -17.37 -23.92 22.18
N SER A 271 -16.13 -24.21 21.84
CA SER A 271 -15.62 -25.57 21.63
C SER A 271 -14.37 -25.81 22.45
N ARG A 272 -14.05 -27.10 22.66
CA ARG A 272 -12.85 -27.50 23.41
C ARG A 272 -12.24 -28.77 22.84
N ALA A 273 -10.92 -28.91 22.96
CA ALA A 273 -10.19 -30.12 22.67
C ALA A 273 -9.28 -30.47 23.87
N GLN A 274 -9.13 -31.76 24.18
CA GLN A 274 -8.13 -32.24 25.12
C GLN A 274 -6.84 -32.47 24.35
N VAL A 275 -5.70 -32.21 24.98
CA VAL A 275 -4.36 -32.35 24.40
C VAL A 275 -3.53 -33.19 25.38
N THR A 276 -3.17 -34.38 24.95
CA THR A 276 -2.37 -35.31 25.73
C THR A 276 -0.90 -34.87 25.81
N PRO A 277 -0.09 -35.42 26.74
CA PRO A 277 1.34 -35.07 26.83
C PRO A 277 2.17 -35.38 25.57
N LYS A 278 1.67 -36.23 24.67
CA LYS A 278 2.34 -36.61 23.42
C LYS A 278 1.99 -35.70 22.24
N GLU A 279 1.06 -34.78 22.42
CA GLU A 279 0.59 -33.86 21.38
C GLU A 279 1.12 -32.45 21.63
N ASP A 280 1.58 -31.80 20.56
CA ASP A 280 2.10 -30.42 20.58
C ASP A 280 1.03 -29.40 20.22
N GLY A 281 -0.25 -29.77 20.18
CA GLY A 281 -1.37 -28.88 19.84
C GLY A 281 -2.60 -29.63 19.33
N ALA A 282 -3.61 -28.86 18.94
CA ALA A 282 -4.83 -29.40 18.32
C ALA A 282 -5.51 -28.38 17.43
N VAL A 283 -6.46 -28.84 16.61
CA VAL A 283 -7.42 -27.99 15.89
C VAL A 283 -8.73 -27.97 16.68
N VAL A 284 -9.21 -26.76 16.99
CA VAL A 284 -10.50 -26.56 17.65
C VAL A 284 -11.45 -25.84 16.70
N THR A 285 -12.46 -26.59 16.22
CA THR A 285 -13.49 -26.05 15.33
C THR A 285 -14.64 -25.44 16.14
N VAL A 286 -15.00 -24.19 15.82
CA VAL A 286 -16.20 -23.52 16.34
C VAL A 286 -17.12 -23.18 15.17
N ARG A 287 -18.38 -23.71 15.20
CA ARG A 287 -19.43 -23.33 14.24
C ARG A 287 -20.31 -22.27 14.83
N VAL A 288 -20.57 -21.22 14.06
CA VAL A 288 -21.38 -20.06 14.45
C VAL A 288 -22.59 -19.98 13.52
N PRO A 289 -23.76 -20.54 13.95
CA PRO A 289 -24.97 -20.45 13.16
C PRO A 289 -25.40 -18.99 12.93
N ASP A 290 -25.88 -18.69 11.72
CA ASP A 290 -26.36 -17.38 11.32
C ASP A 290 -25.34 -16.25 11.57
N ALA A 291 -24.04 -16.52 11.48
CA ALA A 291 -22.98 -15.52 11.65
C ALA A 291 -23.16 -14.37 10.64
N ALA A 292 -23.11 -13.12 11.11
CA ALA A 292 -23.03 -11.99 10.21
C ALA A 292 -21.68 -12.04 9.46
N LEU A 293 -21.72 -11.94 8.13
CA LEU A 293 -20.52 -12.03 7.29
C LEU A 293 -19.80 -10.70 7.27
N TRP A 294 -18.46 -10.79 7.24
CA TRP A 294 -17.61 -9.64 6.97
C TRP A 294 -17.57 -9.37 5.46
N TRP A 295 -17.72 -8.10 5.10
CA TRP A 295 -17.67 -7.64 3.72
C TRP A 295 -16.67 -6.50 3.54
N PRO A 296 -16.03 -6.37 2.37
CA PRO A 296 -15.27 -5.17 2.05
C PRO A 296 -16.20 -3.97 1.89
N ARG A 297 -15.62 -2.80 2.10
CA ARG A 297 -16.30 -1.50 1.98
C ARG A 297 -17.06 -1.37 0.66
N GLY A 298 -18.31 -0.94 0.73
CA GLY A 298 -19.20 -0.76 -0.41
C GLY A 298 -19.97 -2.02 -0.83
N TYR A 299 -19.73 -3.16 -0.16
CA TYR A 299 -20.40 -4.44 -0.46
C TYR A 299 -21.24 -4.98 0.70
N GLY A 300 -21.03 -4.50 1.91
CA GLY A 300 -21.76 -4.88 3.10
C GLY A 300 -21.11 -4.38 4.38
N GLU A 301 -21.53 -4.93 5.52
CA GLU A 301 -21.05 -4.55 6.84
C GLU A 301 -19.73 -5.28 7.19
N GLN A 302 -18.92 -4.65 8.03
CA GLN A 302 -17.67 -5.19 8.55
C GLN A 302 -17.92 -5.94 9.88
N ALA A 303 -18.68 -7.04 9.81
CA ALA A 303 -19.04 -7.81 10.99
C ALA A 303 -17.82 -8.55 11.56
N LEU A 304 -17.34 -8.12 12.73
CA LEU A 304 -16.22 -8.72 13.44
C LEU A 304 -16.71 -9.50 14.67
N HIS A 305 -16.07 -10.63 14.95
CA HIS A 305 -16.34 -11.52 16.06
C HIS A 305 -15.13 -11.58 16.98
N ASP A 306 -15.37 -11.49 18.29
CA ASP A 306 -14.35 -11.67 19.31
C ASP A 306 -14.05 -13.15 19.47
N VAL A 307 -12.78 -13.51 19.45
CA VAL A 307 -12.26 -14.86 19.68
C VAL A 307 -11.37 -14.85 20.91
N VAL A 308 -11.65 -15.77 21.83
CA VAL A 308 -10.84 -16.01 23.01
C VAL A 308 -10.37 -17.47 22.99
N VAL A 309 -9.06 -17.65 23.03
CA VAL A 309 -8.39 -18.96 23.13
C VAL A 309 -7.79 -19.07 24.52
N GLU A 310 -8.12 -20.11 25.27
CA GLU A 310 -7.59 -20.41 26.59
C GLU A 310 -6.93 -21.79 26.59
N LEU A 311 -5.75 -21.85 27.15
CA LEU A 311 -5.09 -23.09 27.56
C LEU A 311 -5.35 -23.31 29.04
N GLN A 312 -5.93 -24.45 29.40
CA GLN A 312 -6.33 -24.78 30.75
C GLN A 312 -5.76 -26.14 31.16
N THR A 313 -5.58 -26.35 32.46
CA THR A 313 -5.44 -27.68 33.05
C THR A 313 -6.78 -28.42 33.06
N VAL A 314 -6.80 -29.72 33.30
CA VAL A 314 -8.03 -30.53 33.35
C VAL A 314 -9.01 -30.03 34.43
N ASP A 315 -8.49 -29.52 35.56
CA ASP A 315 -9.29 -28.93 36.65
C ASP A 315 -9.78 -27.49 36.35
N GLY A 316 -9.40 -26.94 35.18
CA GLY A 316 -9.89 -25.65 34.69
C GLY A 316 -9.07 -24.42 35.04
N ALA A 317 -7.84 -24.61 35.61
CA ALA A 317 -6.95 -23.45 35.83
C ALA A 317 -6.38 -22.96 34.52
N VAL A 318 -6.46 -21.64 34.27
CA VAL A 318 -5.96 -21.00 33.03
C VAL A 318 -4.46 -20.82 33.11
N LEU A 319 -3.74 -21.38 32.15
CA LEU A 319 -2.28 -21.28 31.99
C LEU A 319 -1.89 -20.13 31.06
N ASP A 320 -2.57 -20.01 29.92
CA ASP A 320 -2.38 -18.93 28.95
C ASP A 320 -3.70 -18.53 28.29
N ARG A 321 -3.80 -17.28 27.85
CA ARG A 321 -4.99 -16.74 27.19
C ARG A 321 -4.58 -15.74 26.14
N ARG A 322 -5.20 -15.89 24.96
CA ARG A 322 -5.09 -14.93 23.84
C ARG A 322 -6.48 -14.49 23.38
N SER A 323 -6.57 -13.24 22.95
CA SER A 323 -7.81 -12.66 22.42
C SER A 323 -7.51 -11.90 21.14
N PHE A 324 -8.38 -12.03 20.15
CA PHE A 324 -8.31 -11.30 18.88
C PHE A 324 -9.71 -11.20 18.27
N ARG A 325 -9.84 -10.44 17.19
CA ARG A 325 -11.07 -10.39 16.39
C ARG A 325 -10.81 -11.02 15.02
N THR A 326 -11.87 -11.59 14.44
CA THR A 326 -11.89 -12.06 13.06
C THR A 326 -13.27 -11.86 12.43
N GLY A 327 -13.39 -12.05 11.12
CA GLY A 327 -14.66 -11.94 10.39
C GLY A 327 -14.90 -13.16 9.52
N PHE A 328 -16.13 -13.69 9.55
CA PHE A 328 -16.49 -14.83 8.70
C PHE A 328 -16.71 -14.36 7.27
N ARG A 329 -15.98 -14.94 6.35
CA ARG A 329 -16.08 -14.69 4.90
C ARG A 329 -15.44 -15.84 4.11
N SER A 330 -15.83 -16.00 2.86
CA SER A 330 -15.00 -16.66 1.85
C SER A 330 -14.25 -15.61 1.05
N ALA A 331 -13.01 -15.87 0.66
CA ALA A 331 -12.25 -14.99 -0.22
C ALA A 331 -11.34 -15.79 -1.15
N GLY A 332 -11.06 -15.24 -2.33
CA GLY A 332 -10.17 -15.83 -3.30
C GLY A 332 -10.00 -14.94 -4.53
N VAL A 333 -9.25 -15.42 -5.50
CA VAL A 333 -9.06 -14.76 -6.79
C VAL A 333 -9.39 -15.75 -7.90
N ARG A 334 -10.21 -15.34 -8.86
CA ARG A 334 -10.47 -16.11 -10.08
C ARG A 334 -9.49 -15.73 -11.16
N THR A 335 -8.75 -16.75 -11.66
CA THR A 335 -7.72 -16.59 -12.69
C THR A 335 -7.90 -17.59 -13.85
N ALA A 336 -9.05 -18.27 -13.94
CA ALA A 336 -9.31 -19.22 -15.02
C ALA A 336 -9.34 -18.51 -16.38
N LEU A 337 -8.62 -19.07 -17.39
CA LEU A 337 -8.56 -18.51 -18.74
C LEU A 337 -9.96 -18.32 -19.34
N ASP A 338 -10.18 -17.16 -19.91
CA ASP A 338 -11.32 -16.84 -20.77
C ASP A 338 -10.85 -16.57 -22.21
N SER A 339 -11.78 -16.15 -23.10
CA SER A 339 -11.47 -15.84 -24.50
C SER A 339 -10.55 -14.61 -24.69
N ALA A 340 -10.31 -13.82 -23.63
CA ALA A 340 -9.51 -12.59 -23.64
C ALA A 340 -8.22 -12.71 -22.80
N GLY A 341 -7.86 -13.90 -22.35
CA GLY A 341 -6.68 -14.17 -21.53
C GLY A 341 -7.00 -14.66 -20.13
N ARG A 342 -6.16 -14.34 -19.15
CA ARG A 342 -6.30 -14.77 -17.76
C ARG A 342 -6.73 -13.58 -16.90
N PRO A 343 -7.95 -13.56 -16.33
CA PRO A 343 -8.41 -12.49 -15.44
C PRO A 343 -7.68 -12.53 -14.08
N PHE A 344 -7.81 -11.45 -13.32
CA PHE A 344 -7.48 -11.38 -11.89
C PHE A 344 -8.66 -10.78 -11.14
N GLU A 345 -9.62 -11.60 -10.75
CA GLU A 345 -10.86 -11.15 -10.13
C GLU A 345 -10.87 -11.47 -8.63
N VAL A 346 -10.70 -10.47 -7.79
CA VAL A 346 -10.86 -10.62 -6.34
C VAL A 346 -12.32 -10.93 -6.02
N VAL A 347 -12.57 -12.03 -5.31
CA VAL A 347 -13.92 -12.51 -4.96
C VAL A 347 -14.05 -12.59 -3.45
N VAL A 348 -15.09 -11.96 -2.90
CA VAL A 348 -15.44 -12.07 -1.47
C VAL A 348 -16.91 -12.50 -1.37
N ASN A 349 -17.18 -13.55 -0.58
CA ASN A 349 -18.53 -14.10 -0.41
C ASN A 349 -19.25 -14.38 -1.76
N GLY A 350 -18.51 -14.91 -2.73
CA GLY A 350 -19.01 -15.20 -4.07
C GLY A 350 -19.18 -13.99 -5.00
N THR A 351 -18.92 -12.76 -4.54
CA THR A 351 -19.08 -11.53 -5.32
C THR A 351 -17.75 -11.02 -5.83
N VAL A 352 -17.65 -10.71 -7.13
CA VAL A 352 -16.48 -10.04 -7.72
C VAL A 352 -16.43 -8.60 -7.26
N ILE A 353 -15.28 -8.20 -6.75
CA ILE A 353 -15.03 -6.85 -6.25
C ILE A 353 -14.47 -5.97 -7.37
N ASP A 354 -15.12 -4.83 -7.64
CA ASP A 354 -14.55 -3.73 -8.44
C ASP A 354 -13.47 -3.06 -7.58
N VAL A 355 -12.21 -3.48 -7.79
CA VAL A 355 -11.10 -3.02 -6.95
C VAL A 355 -10.73 -1.58 -7.30
N ARG A 356 -10.76 -0.74 -6.28
CA ARG A 356 -10.33 0.66 -6.26
C ARG A 356 -9.26 0.78 -5.20
N GLY A 357 -8.03 0.52 -5.60
CA GLY A 357 -6.93 0.31 -4.67
C GLY A 357 -5.91 1.44 -4.66
N VAL A 358 -5.10 1.43 -3.60
CA VAL A 358 -3.91 2.26 -3.44
C VAL A 358 -2.75 1.40 -2.92
N ASN A 359 -1.53 1.68 -3.36
CA ASN A 359 -0.33 1.07 -2.80
C ASN A 359 0.06 1.81 -1.52
N TRP A 360 0.48 1.04 -0.52
CA TRP A 360 1.00 1.49 0.76
C TRP A 360 2.50 1.27 0.82
N ILE A 361 3.26 2.32 1.10
CA ILE A 361 4.67 2.28 1.48
C ILE A 361 4.81 2.55 2.99
N PRO A 362 5.95 2.25 3.65
CA PRO A 362 6.16 2.65 5.03
C PRO A 362 5.86 4.13 5.26
N ASP A 363 5.10 4.46 6.31
CA ASP A 363 4.66 5.84 6.56
C ASP A 363 5.73 6.71 7.27
N ASP A 364 6.85 6.10 7.65
CA ASP A 364 8.05 6.74 8.18
C ASP A 364 9.28 5.86 7.87
N VAL A 365 10.40 6.46 7.58
CA VAL A 365 11.67 5.72 7.41
C VAL A 365 12.12 5.09 8.73
N ILE A 366 11.76 5.69 9.87
CA ILE A 366 11.94 5.17 11.22
C ILE A 366 10.62 4.56 11.67
N VAL A 367 10.38 3.31 11.26
CA VAL A 367 9.08 2.62 11.38
C VAL A 367 8.56 2.51 12.81
N SER A 368 9.43 2.58 13.83
CA SER A 368 9.03 2.60 15.24
C SER A 368 8.26 3.87 15.66
N ARG A 369 8.21 4.91 14.84
CA ARG A 369 7.43 6.14 15.06
C ARG A 369 5.97 6.02 14.64
N VAL A 370 5.61 4.95 13.92
CA VAL A 370 4.25 4.78 13.39
C VAL A 370 3.38 4.07 14.42
N ASP A 371 2.45 4.81 15.00
CA ASP A 371 1.49 4.30 15.98
C ASP A 371 0.09 4.06 15.37
N ARG A 372 -0.84 3.49 16.17
CA ARG A 372 -2.22 3.23 15.75
C ARG A 372 -2.95 4.50 15.28
N ALA A 373 -2.68 5.65 15.89
CA ALA A 373 -3.34 6.90 15.51
C ALA A 373 -2.88 7.36 14.13
N ARG A 374 -1.60 7.21 13.82
CA ARG A 374 -1.02 7.54 12.52
C ARG A 374 -1.54 6.59 11.43
N TYR A 375 -1.57 5.28 11.67
CA TYR A 375 -2.23 4.31 10.78
C TYR A 375 -3.71 4.67 10.54
N ALA A 376 -4.46 4.98 11.61
CA ALA A 376 -5.86 5.35 11.50
C ALA A 376 -6.05 6.56 10.59
N ALA A 377 -5.25 7.61 10.76
CA ALA A 377 -5.35 8.83 9.94
C ALA A 377 -5.10 8.55 8.44
N ARG A 378 -4.12 7.69 8.11
CA ARG A 378 -3.81 7.32 6.71
C ARG A 378 -4.89 6.42 6.10
N LEU A 379 -5.35 5.41 6.83
CA LEU A 379 -6.39 4.51 6.36
C LEU A 379 -7.75 5.20 6.28
N ASP A 380 -8.06 6.15 7.17
CA ASP A 380 -9.24 7.01 7.06
C ASP A 380 -9.17 7.88 5.79
N ALA A 381 -7.99 8.35 5.43
CA ALA A 381 -7.81 9.05 4.18
C ALA A 381 -8.03 8.12 2.97
N ALA A 382 -7.54 6.88 2.98
CA ALA A 382 -7.85 5.90 1.93
C ALA A 382 -9.36 5.65 1.81
N VAL A 383 -10.06 5.55 2.95
CA VAL A 383 -11.53 5.45 3.00
C VAL A 383 -12.21 6.67 2.37
N ASP A 384 -11.72 7.87 2.65
CA ASP A 384 -12.23 9.11 2.07
C ASP A 384 -12.00 9.21 0.55
N LEU A 385 -10.91 8.62 0.05
CA LEU A 385 -10.66 8.44 -1.40
C LEU A 385 -11.60 7.41 -2.03
N ARG A 386 -12.43 6.71 -1.23
CA ARG A 386 -13.29 5.60 -1.62
C ARG A 386 -12.54 4.36 -2.10
N ALA A 387 -11.29 4.21 -1.67
CA ALA A 387 -10.57 2.97 -1.86
C ALA A 387 -11.22 1.82 -1.09
N ASN A 388 -11.12 0.60 -1.61
CA ASN A 388 -11.57 -0.62 -0.96
C ASN A 388 -10.47 -1.69 -0.87
N LEU A 389 -9.25 -1.36 -1.34
CA LEU A 389 -8.07 -2.22 -1.22
C LEU A 389 -6.83 -1.37 -0.96
N VAL A 390 -5.95 -1.89 -0.10
CA VAL A 390 -4.60 -1.37 0.15
C VAL A 390 -3.60 -2.49 -0.13
N ARG A 391 -2.64 -2.27 -1.03
CA ARG A 391 -1.52 -3.18 -1.26
C ARG A 391 -0.31 -2.72 -0.45
N VAL A 392 0.14 -3.56 0.49
CA VAL A 392 1.37 -3.35 1.27
C VAL A 392 2.55 -3.82 0.43
N TRP A 393 3.33 -2.86 -0.06
CA TRP A 393 4.41 -3.08 -1.02
C TRP A 393 5.64 -3.77 -0.43
N GLY A 394 6.31 -4.61 -1.25
CA GLY A 394 7.38 -5.54 -0.83
C GLY A 394 8.72 -4.91 -0.45
N GLY A 395 8.96 -3.64 -0.69
CA GLY A 395 10.18 -2.94 -0.22
C GLY A 395 10.05 -2.32 1.18
N GLY A 396 8.90 -2.52 1.84
CA GLY A 396 8.59 -2.06 3.18
C GLY A 396 8.75 -3.13 4.26
N VAL A 397 7.78 -3.19 5.15
CA VAL A 397 7.70 -4.15 6.26
C VAL A 397 6.32 -4.82 6.29
N TYR A 398 6.20 -5.96 7.00
CA TYR A 398 4.88 -6.38 7.47
C TYR A 398 4.47 -5.43 8.59
N GLU A 399 3.37 -4.74 8.42
CA GLU A 399 2.90 -3.73 9.36
C GLU A 399 2.51 -4.33 10.73
N SER A 400 2.21 -3.48 11.70
CA SER A 400 1.72 -3.92 13.00
C SER A 400 0.30 -4.46 12.92
N HIS A 401 -0.15 -5.19 13.94
CA HIS A 401 -1.54 -5.62 14.02
C HIS A 401 -2.54 -4.46 13.95
N ASP A 402 -2.16 -3.29 14.46
CA ASP A 402 -3.00 -2.09 14.40
C ASP A 402 -3.41 -1.73 12.98
N PHE A 403 -2.49 -1.84 12.01
CA PHE A 403 -2.77 -1.57 10.60
C PHE A 403 -3.85 -2.51 10.07
N TYR A 404 -3.69 -3.82 10.25
CA TYR A 404 -4.62 -4.82 9.73
C TYR A 404 -5.97 -4.78 10.47
N GLU A 405 -5.99 -4.58 11.78
CA GLU A 405 -7.23 -4.40 12.56
C GLU A 405 -8.02 -3.17 12.09
N LEU A 406 -7.33 -2.09 11.76
CA LEU A 406 -7.96 -0.90 11.18
C LEU A 406 -8.49 -1.18 9.77
N CYS A 407 -7.81 -1.99 8.95
CA CYS A 407 -8.33 -2.45 7.67
C CYS A 407 -9.58 -3.34 7.85
N ASP A 408 -9.55 -4.27 8.82
CA ASP A 408 -10.70 -5.11 9.17
C ASP A 408 -11.92 -4.27 9.57
N GLU A 409 -11.72 -3.25 10.40
CA GLU A 409 -12.78 -2.32 10.89
C GLU A 409 -13.35 -1.45 9.78
N ARG A 410 -12.54 -1.07 8.79
CA ARG A 410 -12.90 -0.15 7.69
C ARG A 410 -13.37 -0.85 6.42
N GLY A 411 -13.22 -2.18 6.37
CA GLY A 411 -13.53 -2.96 5.17
C GLY A 411 -12.55 -2.72 4.02
N LEU A 412 -11.31 -2.36 4.31
CA LEU A 412 -10.25 -2.25 3.32
C LEU A 412 -9.63 -3.63 3.11
N LEU A 413 -9.74 -4.18 1.91
CA LEU A 413 -9.01 -5.39 1.54
C LEU A 413 -7.51 -5.13 1.60
N VAL A 414 -6.74 -6.13 2.01
CA VAL A 414 -5.29 -6.07 2.04
C VAL A 414 -4.71 -7.08 1.06
N TRP A 415 -3.83 -6.61 0.20
CA TRP A 415 -2.89 -7.37 -0.59
C TRP A 415 -1.52 -7.18 0.05
N GLN A 416 -0.89 -8.26 0.54
CA GLN A 416 0.39 -8.22 1.23
C GLN A 416 1.50 -8.81 0.38
N ASP A 417 2.50 -8.02 0.04
CA ASP A 417 3.73 -8.53 -0.54
C ASP A 417 4.64 -9.12 0.54
N PHE A 418 5.32 -10.22 0.22
CA PHE A 418 6.52 -10.60 0.97
C PHE A 418 7.63 -9.57 0.70
N PRO A 419 8.54 -9.30 1.67
CA PRO A 419 9.56 -8.25 1.52
C PRO A 419 10.66 -8.61 0.51
N PHE A 420 10.30 -8.61 -0.76
CA PHE A 420 11.15 -8.75 -1.92
C PHE A 420 10.72 -7.75 -3.00
N ALA A 421 11.60 -6.85 -3.38
CA ALA A 421 11.28 -5.80 -4.35
C ALA A 421 12.48 -5.46 -5.24
N CYS A 422 12.23 -5.35 -6.53
CA CYS A 422 13.07 -4.73 -7.54
C CYS A 422 14.54 -5.18 -7.54
N ALA A 423 14.87 -6.43 -7.17
CA ALA A 423 16.24 -6.95 -7.21
C ALA A 423 16.27 -8.48 -7.32
N ALA A 424 17.40 -9.03 -7.72
CA ALA A 424 17.72 -10.43 -7.49
C ALA A 424 18.10 -10.64 -6.02
N TYR A 425 17.72 -11.78 -5.44
CA TYR A 425 17.99 -12.12 -4.04
C TYR A 425 18.73 -13.45 -3.93
N PRO A 426 19.79 -13.56 -3.09
CA PRO A 426 20.46 -14.84 -2.86
C PRO A 426 19.54 -15.88 -2.21
N GLU A 427 19.68 -17.15 -2.61
CA GLU A 427 18.90 -18.27 -2.03
C GLU A 427 19.73 -19.17 -1.09
N ASP A 428 20.97 -18.80 -0.82
CA ASP A 428 21.88 -19.54 0.04
C ASP A 428 21.65 -19.27 1.53
N GLU A 429 22.14 -20.19 2.38
CA GLU A 429 22.17 -19.95 3.83
C GLU A 429 23.15 -18.83 4.21
N PRO A 430 22.85 -18.01 5.22
CA PRO A 430 21.73 -18.13 6.14
C PRO A 430 20.41 -17.50 5.68
N LEU A 431 20.39 -16.79 4.53
CA LEU A 431 19.22 -16.03 4.08
C LEU A 431 18.00 -16.93 3.85
N ARG A 432 18.21 -18.11 3.25
CA ARG A 432 17.10 -19.05 2.99
C ARG A 432 16.38 -19.46 4.29
N GLY A 433 17.13 -19.81 5.32
CA GLY A 433 16.57 -20.16 6.63
C GLY A 433 15.82 -18.98 7.28
N GLU A 434 16.33 -17.77 7.14
CA GLU A 434 15.68 -16.58 7.65
C GLU A 434 14.38 -16.24 6.89
N VAL A 435 14.33 -16.43 5.57
CA VAL A 435 13.11 -16.27 4.76
C VAL A 435 12.02 -17.27 5.17
N ILE A 436 12.40 -18.53 5.40
CA ILE A 436 11.45 -19.57 5.87
C ILE A 436 10.82 -19.16 7.20
N ALA A 437 11.64 -18.82 8.19
CA ALA A 437 11.16 -18.47 9.51
C ALA A 437 10.33 -17.17 9.51
N GLU A 438 10.71 -16.18 8.71
CA GLU A 438 9.98 -14.95 8.50
C GLU A 438 8.60 -15.20 7.89
N ALA A 439 8.54 -15.98 6.81
CA ALA A 439 7.28 -16.27 6.12
C ALA A 439 6.33 -17.06 7.04
N GLN A 440 6.82 -18.08 7.74
CA GLN A 440 6.02 -18.85 8.70
C GLN A 440 5.46 -17.97 9.83
N ASP A 441 6.29 -17.11 10.44
CA ASP A 441 5.86 -16.22 11.52
C ASP A 441 4.79 -15.22 11.05
N ASN A 442 5.00 -14.57 9.90
CA ASN A 442 4.08 -13.53 9.45
C ASN A 442 2.79 -14.08 8.83
N VAL A 443 2.84 -15.18 8.09
CA VAL A 443 1.62 -15.81 7.56
C VAL A 443 0.73 -16.30 8.71
N ALA A 444 1.32 -16.94 9.72
CA ALA A 444 0.60 -17.36 10.93
C ALA A 444 0.02 -16.15 11.68
N ARG A 445 0.85 -15.12 11.94
CA ARG A 445 0.46 -13.91 12.64
C ARG A 445 -0.73 -13.20 11.99
N LEU A 446 -0.75 -13.13 10.66
CA LEU A 446 -1.75 -12.37 9.90
C LEU A 446 -2.99 -13.18 9.49
N SER A 447 -3.01 -14.49 9.72
CA SER A 447 -4.14 -15.36 9.35
C SER A 447 -5.48 -14.96 9.98
N ARG A 448 -5.46 -14.25 11.12
CA ARG A 448 -6.68 -13.81 11.82
C ARG A 448 -7.43 -12.64 11.15
N HIS A 449 -6.78 -11.92 10.22
CA HIS A 449 -7.34 -10.70 9.62
C HIS A 449 -8.21 -11.00 8.40
N PRO A 450 -9.54 -10.75 8.45
CA PRO A 450 -10.44 -11.01 7.32
C PRO A 450 -10.17 -10.07 6.13
N SER A 451 -9.55 -8.91 6.35
CA SER A 451 -9.17 -7.96 5.29
C SER A 451 -8.08 -8.51 4.38
N LEU A 452 -7.17 -9.36 4.87
CA LEU A 452 -6.10 -9.95 4.06
C LEU A 452 -6.66 -10.99 3.10
N VAL A 453 -6.48 -10.78 1.79
CA VAL A 453 -7.05 -11.65 0.73
C VAL A 453 -6.02 -12.19 -0.26
N VAL A 454 -4.88 -11.51 -0.44
CA VAL A 454 -3.81 -11.89 -1.37
C VAL A 454 -2.46 -11.82 -0.68
N TRP A 455 -1.69 -12.90 -0.80
CA TRP A 455 -0.24 -12.93 -0.59
C TRP A 455 0.47 -12.81 -1.93
N ASN A 456 1.52 -11.99 -2.01
CA ASN A 456 2.29 -11.78 -3.22
C ASN A 456 3.78 -12.06 -3.00
N GLY A 457 4.37 -12.91 -3.83
CA GLY A 457 5.74 -13.39 -3.66
C GLY A 457 6.80 -12.29 -3.77
N ASN A 458 6.64 -11.35 -4.71
CA ASN A 458 7.58 -10.26 -4.90
C ASN A 458 6.99 -9.08 -5.69
N ASN A 459 7.63 -7.93 -5.58
CA ASN A 459 7.39 -6.77 -6.42
C ASN A 459 8.44 -6.67 -7.53
N GLU A 460 8.02 -6.88 -8.78
CA GLU A 460 8.76 -6.62 -10.03
C GLU A 460 9.99 -7.50 -10.30
N ASN A 461 10.46 -8.34 -9.38
CA ASN A 461 11.72 -9.06 -9.54
C ASN A 461 11.74 -9.95 -10.79
N ILE A 462 10.64 -10.67 -11.07
CA ILE A 462 10.54 -11.54 -12.25
C ILE A 462 10.46 -10.70 -13.53
N TRP A 463 9.70 -9.60 -13.50
CA TRP A 463 9.60 -8.70 -14.64
C TRP A 463 10.92 -8.01 -14.97
N LEU A 464 11.61 -7.45 -13.98
CA LEU A 464 12.91 -6.81 -14.17
C LEU A 464 14.00 -7.80 -14.61
N HIS A 465 13.96 -9.04 -14.12
CA HIS A 465 14.84 -10.09 -14.62
C HIS A 465 14.73 -10.24 -16.15
N ASP A 466 13.51 -10.22 -16.68
CA ASP A 466 13.26 -10.37 -18.11
C ASP A 466 13.65 -9.12 -18.93
N VAL A 467 13.25 -7.91 -18.45
CA VAL A 467 13.38 -6.68 -19.24
C VAL A 467 14.76 -6.05 -19.12
N ASP A 468 15.44 -6.22 -17.99
CA ASP A 468 16.79 -5.65 -17.74
C ASP A 468 17.93 -6.62 -18.06
N GLY A 469 17.60 -7.84 -18.51
CA GLY A 469 18.58 -8.81 -18.95
C GLY A 469 19.46 -9.39 -17.84
N TRP A 470 18.95 -9.47 -16.60
CA TRP A 470 19.70 -10.00 -15.45
C TRP A 470 20.22 -11.43 -15.65
N GLY A 471 19.57 -12.22 -16.50
CA GLY A 471 20.00 -13.57 -16.83
C GLY A 471 21.42 -13.65 -17.39
N ASP A 472 21.87 -12.65 -18.15
CA ASP A 472 23.24 -12.59 -18.70
C ASP A 472 24.29 -12.37 -17.60
N GLU A 473 23.96 -11.58 -16.56
CA GLU A 473 24.83 -11.33 -15.39
C GLU A 473 24.78 -12.48 -14.38
N LEU A 474 23.61 -13.02 -14.13
CA LEU A 474 23.41 -14.08 -13.14
C LEU A 474 23.91 -15.45 -13.63
N GLY A 475 23.76 -15.77 -14.93
CA GLY A 475 23.99 -17.10 -15.45
C GLY A 475 23.06 -18.13 -14.76
N ASP A 476 23.63 -19.24 -14.28
CA ASP A 476 22.88 -20.28 -13.57
C ASP A 476 22.74 -20.04 -12.05
N ARG A 477 23.09 -18.86 -11.55
CA ARG A 477 22.99 -18.55 -10.10
C ARG A 477 21.54 -18.40 -9.67
N PRO A 478 21.14 -18.98 -8.51
CA PRO A 478 19.83 -18.67 -7.90
C PRO A 478 19.70 -17.17 -7.59
N TRP A 479 18.51 -16.61 -7.83
CA TRP A 479 18.27 -15.17 -7.75
C TRP A 479 16.94 -14.79 -7.07
N GLY A 480 16.36 -15.72 -6.34
CA GLY A 480 15.09 -15.55 -5.63
C GLY A 480 13.91 -16.28 -6.29
N LEU A 481 14.05 -16.78 -7.51
CA LEU A 481 12.95 -17.46 -8.23
C LEU A 481 12.43 -18.66 -7.43
N GLY A 482 13.31 -19.43 -6.78
CA GLY A 482 12.93 -20.55 -5.93
C GLY A 482 12.13 -20.15 -4.69
N TYR A 483 12.30 -18.92 -4.18
CA TYR A 483 11.42 -18.38 -3.15
C TYR A 483 10.00 -18.20 -3.67
N TYR A 484 9.85 -17.61 -4.86
CA TYR A 484 8.54 -17.17 -5.38
C TYR A 484 7.70 -18.31 -5.94
N LEU A 485 8.35 -19.29 -6.61
CA LEU A 485 7.65 -20.40 -7.25
C LEU A 485 7.45 -21.61 -6.33
N ASP A 486 8.36 -21.85 -5.38
CA ASP A 486 8.38 -23.09 -4.61
C ASP A 486 8.19 -22.87 -3.10
N LEU A 487 9.04 -22.02 -2.50
CA LEU A 487 9.12 -21.92 -1.04
C LEU A 487 7.91 -21.19 -0.44
N LEU A 488 7.64 -19.98 -0.89
CA LEU A 488 6.57 -19.14 -0.34
C LEU A 488 5.18 -19.73 -0.55
N PRO A 489 4.80 -20.22 -1.76
CA PRO A 489 3.51 -20.86 -1.94
C PRO A 489 3.36 -22.11 -1.09
N THR A 490 4.44 -22.90 -0.90
CA THR A 490 4.41 -24.08 0.00
C THR A 490 4.13 -23.66 1.45
N ILE A 491 4.76 -22.57 1.93
CA ILE A 491 4.52 -22.06 3.28
C ILE A 491 3.10 -21.52 3.43
N VAL A 492 2.62 -20.74 2.45
CA VAL A 492 1.25 -20.19 2.49
C VAL A 492 0.22 -21.33 2.51
N ASP A 493 0.37 -22.34 1.64
CA ASP A 493 -0.55 -23.50 1.61
C ASP A 493 -0.54 -24.29 2.93
N ALA A 494 0.63 -24.44 3.56
CA ALA A 494 0.76 -25.16 4.84
C ALA A 494 0.23 -24.36 6.04
N VAL A 495 0.39 -23.04 6.06
CA VAL A 495 0.09 -22.19 7.22
C VAL A 495 -1.29 -21.54 7.11
N ASP A 496 -1.65 -21.03 5.93
CA ASP A 496 -2.91 -20.33 5.67
C ASP A 496 -3.47 -20.64 4.27
N PRO A 497 -4.00 -21.85 4.05
CA PRO A 497 -4.55 -22.26 2.75
C PRO A 497 -5.85 -21.50 2.37
N SER A 498 -6.37 -20.65 3.24
CA SER A 498 -7.61 -19.89 3.00
C SER A 498 -7.42 -18.65 2.13
N ARG A 499 -6.17 -18.31 1.77
CA ARG A 499 -5.83 -17.12 1.00
C ARG A 499 -5.14 -17.45 -0.31
N PHE A 500 -5.40 -16.61 -1.30
CA PHE A 500 -4.75 -16.71 -2.60
C PHE A 500 -3.29 -16.25 -2.53
N TYR A 501 -2.41 -17.00 -3.20
CA TYR A 501 -1.01 -16.61 -3.41
C TYR A 501 -0.79 -16.30 -4.89
N THR A 502 -0.20 -15.13 -5.21
CA THR A 502 0.35 -14.80 -6.52
C THR A 502 1.88 -14.77 -6.47
N VAL A 503 2.51 -15.24 -7.53
CA VAL A 503 3.97 -15.40 -7.61
C VAL A 503 4.68 -14.05 -7.57
N ALA A 504 4.15 -13.07 -8.28
CA ALA A 504 4.72 -11.72 -8.40
C ALA A 504 3.62 -10.68 -8.70
N SER A 505 3.99 -9.43 -8.67
CA SER A 505 3.28 -8.31 -9.27
C SER A 505 4.31 -7.44 -10.02
N PRO A 506 4.21 -7.33 -11.39
CA PRO A 506 3.22 -7.97 -12.24
C PRO A 506 3.45 -9.47 -12.42
N TRP A 507 2.39 -10.21 -12.82
CA TRP A 507 2.44 -11.63 -13.13
C TRP A 507 1.36 -12.02 -14.13
N SER A 508 1.71 -12.90 -15.09
CA SER A 508 0.81 -13.37 -16.15
C SER A 508 0.24 -14.77 -15.89
N GLY A 509 0.45 -15.34 -14.69
CA GLY A 509 0.00 -16.65 -14.31
C GLY A 509 0.80 -17.82 -14.93
N SER A 510 1.94 -17.53 -15.58
CA SER A 510 2.81 -18.54 -16.21
C SER A 510 4.19 -17.96 -16.53
N GLU A 511 5.25 -18.74 -16.30
CA GLU A 511 6.63 -18.41 -16.72
C GLU A 511 6.83 -18.40 -18.25
N SER A 512 5.89 -18.95 -19.02
CA SER A 512 5.96 -19.00 -20.49
C SER A 512 5.37 -17.76 -21.17
N ILE A 513 4.79 -16.84 -20.42
CA ILE A 513 4.18 -15.60 -20.89
C ILE A 513 4.95 -14.44 -20.26
N GLU A 514 5.18 -13.37 -21.03
CA GLU A 514 5.78 -12.15 -20.50
C GLU A 514 5.12 -11.74 -19.17
N PRO A 515 5.88 -11.51 -18.09
CA PRO A 515 5.31 -11.29 -16.76
C PRO A 515 4.34 -10.09 -16.69
N ASN A 516 4.56 -9.07 -17.49
CA ASN A 516 3.75 -7.83 -17.51
C ASN A 516 2.75 -7.78 -18.69
N HIS A 517 2.25 -8.93 -19.17
CA HIS A 517 1.38 -9.00 -20.32
C HIS A 517 -0.04 -8.47 -20.01
N VAL A 518 -0.55 -7.55 -20.83
CA VAL A 518 -1.83 -6.80 -20.59
C VAL A 518 -3.09 -7.69 -20.50
N ASP A 519 -3.09 -8.86 -21.15
CA ASP A 519 -4.24 -9.77 -21.20
C ASP A 519 -4.24 -10.80 -20.05
N HIS A 520 -3.22 -10.78 -19.19
CA HIS A 520 -3.02 -11.80 -18.20
C HIS A 520 -2.78 -11.21 -16.81
N GLU A 521 -3.58 -11.64 -15.86
CA GLU A 521 -3.57 -11.32 -14.42
C GLU A 521 -3.23 -9.85 -14.10
N THR A 522 -2.02 -9.58 -13.58
CA THR A 522 -1.66 -8.26 -13.04
C THR A 522 -0.66 -7.52 -13.94
N HIS A 523 -0.82 -6.21 -14.02
CA HIS A 523 -0.04 -5.35 -14.91
C HIS A 523 0.47 -4.12 -14.19
N HIS A 524 1.73 -3.72 -14.42
CA HIS A 524 2.34 -2.46 -14.02
C HIS A 524 2.48 -1.55 -15.24
N SER A 525 1.91 -0.34 -15.17
CA SER A 525 1.91 0.64 -16.29
C SER A 525 2.84 1.81 -15.98
N TRP A 526 4.17 1.59 -16.17
CA TRP A 526 5.20 2.59 -15.88
C TRP A 526 5.71 3.36 -17.09
N ASP A 527 5.35 2.95 -18.31
CA ASP A 527 5.77 3.65 -19.53
C ASP A 527 5.36 5.11 -19.55
N VAL A 528 4.17 5.43 -19.05
CA VAL A 528 3.64 6.79 -18.98
C VAL A 528 4.51 7.67 -18.10
N TRP A 529 4.90 7.24 -16.89
CA TRP A 529 5.84 7.99 -16.07
C TRP A 529 7.24 8.05 -16.69
N ASN A 530 7.72 6.95 -17.25
CA ASN A 530 9.10 6.84 -17.68
C ASN A 530 9.38 7.41 -19.07
N ARG A 531 8.48 7.23 -20.06
CA ARG A 531 8.84 7.41 -21.47
C ARG A 531 7.84 8.19 -22.31
N VAL A 532 6.53 8.00 -22.08
CA VAL A 532 5.47 8.46 -22.99
C VAL A 532 4.45 9.38 -22.29
N SER A 533 3.55 9.98 -23.04
CA SER A 533 2.48 10.82 -22.48
C SER A 533 1.36 9.98 -21.85
N ASP A 534 0.58 10.59 -20.96
CA ASP A 534 -0.52 9.94 -20.26
C ASP A 534 -1.67 9.47 -21.17
N ASP A 535 -1.73 9.91 -22.42
CA ASP A 535 -2.66 9.39 -23.41
C ASP A 535 -2.44 7.89 -23.69
N HIS A 536 -1.20 7.38 -23.53
CA HIS A 536 -0.87 5.97 -23.68
C HIS A 536 -1.53 5.03 -22.66
N TYR A 537 -2.08 5.52 -21.56
CA TYR A 537 -2.95 4.70 -20.72
C TYR A 537 -4.17 4.14 -21.47
N ARG A 538 -4.55 4.76 -22.60
CA ARG A 538 -5.67 4.34 -23.47
C ARG A 538 -5.30 3.30 -24.53
N ASP A 539 -4.02 2.98 -24.70
CA ASP A 539 -3.56 2.04 -25.72
C ASP A 539 -3.90 0.58 -25.38
N SER A 540 -4.20 0.28 -24.12
CA SER A 540 -4.50 -1.06 -23.65
C SER A 540 -5.54 -1.08 -22.53
N VAL A 541 -6.17 -2.24 -22.33
CA VAL A 541 -7.07 -2.51 -21.21
C VAL A 541 -6.58 -3.74 -20.44
N PRO A 542 -5.63 -3.58 -19.50
CA PRO A 542 -5.14 -4.69 -18.68
C PRO A 542 -6.27 -5.36 -17.89
N ARG A 543 -6.11 -6.65 -17.58
CA ARG A 543 -7.06 -7.39 -16.76
C ARG A 543 -7.16 -6.84 -15.34
N PHE A 544 -6.03 -6.45 -14.76
CA PHE A 544 -5.92 -5.77 -13.47
C PHE A 544 -4.65 -4.91 -13.46
N VAL A 545 -4.73 -3.65 -13.07
CA VAL A 545 -3.58 -2.75 -12.97
C VAL A 545 -3.18 -2.64 -11.50
N SER A 546 -2.07 -3.29 -11.13
CA SER A 546 -1.59 -3.31 -9.74
C SER A 546 -0.62 -2.18 -9.40
N GLU A 547 -0.03 -1.52 -10.43
CA GLU A 547 0.70 -0.26 -10.27
C GLU A 547 0.62 0.62 -11.51
N PHE A 548 0.47 1.90 -11.27
CA PHE A 548 0.64 3.00 -12.21
C PHE A 548 0.63 4.31 -11.45
N GLY A 549 1.27 5.34 -11.99
CA GLY A 549 1.38 6.59 -11.26
C GLY A 549 1.96 7.74 -12.07
N TRP A 550 1.84 8.95 -11.51
CA TRP A 550 2.47 10.18 -11.97
C TRP A 550 2.89 11.02 -10.78
N GLN A 551 4.11 11.62 -10.81
CA GLN A 551 4.61 12.41 -9.68
C GLN A 551 4.08 13.85 -9.65
N ALA A 552 4.07 14.40 -8.43
CA ALA A 552 4.01 15.84 -8.16
C ALA A 552 4.72 16.15 -6.82
N PRO A 553 5.13 17.40 -6.56
CA PRO A 553 5.68 17.78 -5.25
C PRO A 553 4.67 17.53 -4.12
N PRO A 554 5.09 17.54 -2.84
CA PRO A 554 4.17 17.51 -1.71
C PRO A 554 3.26 18.74 -1.70
N ALA A 555 2.27 18.79 -0.81
CA ALA A 555 1.47 19.98 -0.57
C ALA A 555 2.38 21.18 -0.29
N TRP A 556 1.91 22.37 -0.64
CA TRP A 556 2.74 23.58 -0.60
C TRP A 556 3.43 23.79 0.76
N ARG A 557 2.67 23.68 1.83
CA ARG A 557 3.22 23.90 3.19
C ARG A 557 4.29 22.87 3.55
N THR A 558 4.09 21.61 3.20
CA THR A 558 5.06 20.54 3.43
C THR A 558 6.38 20.82 2.70
N LEU A 559 6.31 21.26 1.43
CA LEU A 559 7.49 21.66 0.67
C LEU A 559 8.23 22.84 1.31
N ARG A 560 7.49 23.89 1.69
CA ARG A 560 8.07 25.10 2.28
C ARG A 560 8.67 24.88 3.67
N ASP A 561 8.10 23.97 4.46
CA ASP A 561 8.63 23.63 5.78
C ASP A 561 9.89 22.76 5.70
N ALA A 562 10.04 21.99 4.62
CA ALA A 562 11.13 21.04 4.46
C ALA A 562 12.38 21.61 3.80
N VAL A 563 12.28 22.65 2.99
CA VAL A 563 13.39 23.19 2.15
C VAL A 563 13.68 24.65 2.51
N THR A 564 14.97 25.00 2.59
CA THR A 564 15.42 26.32 3.07
C THR A 564 15.99 27.22 1.98
N ASP A 565 15.97 26.80 0.71
CA ASP A 565 16.50 27.62 -0.40
C ASP A 565 15.80 28.98 -0.51
N GLU A 566 16.58 30.08 -0.71
CA GLU A 566 16.05 31.40 -0.94
C GLU A 566 16.83 32.14 -2.08
N PRO A 567 16.21 32.52 -3.18
CA PRO A 567 14.82 32.18 -3.54
C PRO A 567 14.65 30.70 -3.82
N MET A 568 13.48 30.13 -3.48
CA MET A 568 13.14 28.75 -3.82
C MET A 568 12.56 28.72 -5.25
N THR A 569 13.15 27.90 -6.10
CA THR A 569 12.74 27.65 -7.49
C THR A 569 12.61 26.13 -7.72
N PRO A 570 12.00 25.66 -8.81
CA PRO A 570 11.96 24.23 -9.14
C PRO A 570 13.35 23.58 -9.25
N THR A 571 14.40 24.37 -9.54
CA THR A 571 15.77 23.89 -9.72
C THR A 571 16.67 24.16 -8.50
N SER A 572 16.14 24.69 -7.42
CA SER A 572 16.89 24.93 -6.18
C SER A 572 17.43 23.63 -5.60
N PRO A 573 18.65 23.60 -5.03
CA PRO A 573 19.33 22.40 -4.57
C PRO A 573 18.52 21.57 -3.55
N GLY A 574 17.78 22.21 -2.64
CA GLY A 574 16.91 21.50 -1.70
C GLY A 574 15.70 20.87 -2.39
N VAL A 575 15.03 21.60 -3.30
CA VAL A 575 13.90 21.06 -4.08
C VAL A 575 14.34 19.85 -4.92
N VAL A 576 15.51 19.94 -5.56
CA VAL A 576 16.09 18.83 -6.35
C VAL A 576 16.49 17.65 -5.46
N HIS A 577 16.99 17.92 -4.24
CA HIS A 577 17.32 16.86 -3.28
C HIS A 577 16.08 16.04 -2.85
N HIS A 578 14.93 16.71 -2.75
CA HIS A 578 13.64 16.11 -2.45
C HIS A 578 12.94 15.52 -3.70
N GLN A 579 13.70 15.23 -4.76
CA GLN A 579 13.30 14.44 -5.93
C GLN A 579 14.26 13.27 -6.08
N LYS A 580 13.78 12.05 -5.85
CA LYS A 580 14.62 10.84 -5.81
C LYS A 580 14.56 10.01 -7.10
N ALA A 581 13.51 10.19 -7.91
CA ALA A 581 13.40 9.45 -9.16
C ALA A 581 14.47 9.89 -10.16
N ALA A 582 15.08 8.93 -10.85
CA ALA A 582 16.01 9.20 -11.94
C ALA A 582 15.36 10.09 -13.00
N ASP A 583 16.02 11.20 -13.36
CA ASP A 583 15.49 12.21 -14.27
C ASP A 583 14.12 12.78 -13.88
N GLY A 584 13.73 12.68 -12.60
CA GLY A 584 12.39 13.04 -12.14
C GLY A 584 11.96 14.47 -12.47
N MET A 585 12.87 15.46 -12.35
CA MET A 585 12.57 16.85 -12.74
C MET A 585 12.32 16.98 -14.26
N ALA A 586 13.07 16.26 -15.08
CA ALA A 586 12.85 16.23 -16.54
C ALA A 586 11.54 15.52 -16.91
N LYS A 587 11.19 14.45 -16.21
CA LYS A 587 9.91 13.74 -16.38
C LYS A 587 8.72 14.64 -16.01
N LEU A 588 8.81 15.42 -14.93
CA LEU A 588 7.80 16.42 -14.57
C LEU A 588 7.66 17.48 -15.66
N ALA A 589 8.77 18.03 -16.16
CA ALA A 589 8.77 18.99 -17.27
C ALA A 589 8.14 18.40 -18.54
N ARG A 590 8.50 17.15 -18.91
CA ARG A 590 7.90 16.44 -20.04
C ARG A 590 6.37 16.32 -19.93
N GLY A 591 5.84 16.16 -18.71
CA GLY A 591 4.39 16.09 -18.49
C GLY A 591 3.69 17.42 -18.66
N ILE A 592 4.27 18.52 -18.12
CA ILE A 592 3.59 19.82 -18.14
C ILE A 592 3.83 20.62 -19.42
N GLU A 593 5.04 20.59 -20.01
CA GLU A 593 5.41 21.47 -21.12
C GLU A 593 4.57 21.28 -22.40
N PRO A 594 4.27 20.04 -22.86
CA PRO A 594 3.42 19.85 -24.02
C PRO A 594 1.98 20.35 -23.84
N ARG A 595 1.46 20.32 -22.61
CA ARG A 595 0.07 20.67 -22.29
C ARG A 595 -0.10 22.11 -21.89
N PHE A 596 0.82 22.65 -21.08
CA PHE A 596 0.68 23.97 -20.41
C PHE A 596 1.81 24.94 -20.76
N GLY A 597 2.92 24.47 -21.34
CA GLY A 597 4.17 25.22 -21.49
C GLY A 597 5.05 25.15 -20.25
N SER A 598 6.29 25.64 -20.34
CA SER A 598 7.27 25.60 -19.25
C SER A 598 6.83 26.49 -18.08
N ALA A 599 7.09 26.09 -16.84
CA ALA A 599 6.91 26.93 -15.66
C ALA A 599 8.09 27.90 -15.43
N GLY A 600 9.26 27.65 -16.05
CA GLY A 600 10.47 28.42 -15.77
C GLY A 600 10.92 28.29 -14.31
N ASP A 601 11.37 29.41 -13.73
CA ASP A 601 11.79 29.47 -12.31
C ASP A 601 10.65 29.81 -11.36
N ASP A 602 9.41 29.96 -11.86
CA ASP A 602 8.23 30.25 -11.05
C ASP A 602 7.77 28.99 -10.30
N LEU A 603 8.05 28.95 -8.98
CA LEU A 603 7.72 27.83 -8.12
C LEU A 603 6.19 27.66 -7.92
N ASP A 604 5.44 28.75 -7.83
CA ASP A 604 3.99 28.71 -7.62
C ASP A 604 3.28 28.12 -8.84
N ARG A 605 3.69 28.58 -10.01
CA ARG A 605 3.23 28.05 -11.30
C ARG A 605 3.62 26.59 -11.48
N TRP A 606 4.87 26.23 -11.22
CA TRP A 606 5.37 24.85 -11.33
C TRP A 606 4.59 23.92 -10.40
N HIS A 607 4.39 24.34 -9.14
CA HIS A 607 3.65 23.55 -8.15
C HIS A 607 2.20 23.32 -8.60
N TYR A 608 1.50 24.36 -9.06
CA TYR A 608 0.12 24.21 -9.57
C TYR A 608 0.05 23.27 -10.78
N LEU A 609 0.93 23.46 -11.79
CA LEU A 609 0.89 22.69 -13.03
C LEU A 609 1.26 21.22 -12.85
N THR A 610 2.24 20.92 -11.99
CA THR A 610 2.63 19.54 -11.70
C THR A 610 1.56 18.80 -10.91
N GLN A 611 0.90 19.47 -9.95
CA GLN A 611 -0.26 18.91 -9.23
C GLN A 611 -1.44 18.65 -10.18
N LEU A 612 -1.71 19.55 -11.11
CA LEU A 612 -2.76 19.39 -12.11
C LEU A 612 -2.44 18.23 -13.06
N GLN A 613 -1.19 18.13 -13.53
CA GLN A 613 -0.76 17.05 -14.41
C GLN A 613 -0.86 15.69 -13.72
N GLN A 614 -0.46 15.58 -12.45
CA GLN A 614 -0.63 14.36 -11.66
C GLN A 614 -2.09 13.91 -11.63
N ALA A 615 -3.00 14.81 -11.25
CA ALA A 615 -4.42 14.52 -11.17
C ALA A 615 -5.00 14.08 -12.54
N ARG A 616 -4.63 14.77 -13.63
CA ARG A 616 -5.12 14.46 -14.98
C ARG A 616 -4.55 13.17 -15.55
N ALA A 617 -3.27 12.88 -15.35
CA ALA A 617 -2.64 11.65 -15.82
C ALA A 617 -3.31 10.43 -15.16
N ILE A 618 -3.52 10.47 -13.85
CA ILE A 618 -4.21 9.40 -13.13
C ILE A 618 -5.68 9.30 -13.55
N ALA A 619 -6.36 10.42 -13.77
CA ALA A 619 -7.73 10.41 -14.28
C ALA A 619 -7.83 9.72 -15.66
N THR A 620 -6.88 9.97 -16.57
CA THR A 620 -6.84 9.34 -17.90
C THR A 620 -6.83 7.82 -17.79
N GLY A 621 -5.96 7.25 -16.95
CA GLY A 621 -5.86 5.80 -16.75
C GLY A 621 -7.11 5.21 -16.08
N VAL A 622 -7.51 5.77 -14.93
CA VAL A 622 -8.63 5.25 -14.14
C VAL A 622 -9.95 5.32 -14.90
N GLU A 623 -10.23 6.45 -15.56
CA GLU A 623 -11.44 6.60 -16.39
C GLU A 623 -11.48 5.57 -17.52
N HIS A 624 -10.34 5.39 -18.21
CA HIS A 624 -10.26 4.43 -19.30
C HIS A 624 -10.50 3.00 -18.80
N TRP A 625 -9.73 2.54 -17.83
CA TRP A 625 -9.79 1.14 -17.39
C TRP A 625 -11.11 0.80 -16.68
N ARG A 626 -11.59 1.63 -15.77
CA ARG A 626 -12.86 1.39 -15.06
C ARG A 626 -14.08 1.40 -16.00
N THR A 627 -14.01 2.14 -17.11
CA THR A 627 -15.08 2.13 -18.14
C THR A 627 -14.98 0.94 -19.10
N HIS A 628 -14.07 -0.01 -18.85
CA HIS A 628 -13.97 -1.29 -19.54
C HIS A 628 -14.31 -2.49 -18.64
N TRP A 629 -15.02 -2.25 -17.52
CA TRP A 629 -15.58 -3.35 -16.75
C TRP A 629 -16.51 -4.23 -17.60
N PRO A 630 -16.46 -5.60 -17.46
CA PRO A 630 -15.70 -6.41 -16.51
C PRO A 630 -14.32 -6.87 -17.01
N ARG A 631 -13.82 -6.40 -18.14
CA ARG A 631 -12.48 -6.79 -18.61
C ARG A 631 -11.41 -6.35 -17.63
N ASN A 632 -11.39 -5.08 -17.22
CA ASN A 632 -10.58 -4.61 -16.11
C ASN A 632 -11.40 -4.71 -14.83
N THR A 633 -10.88 -5.43 -13.83
CA THR A 633 -11.55 -5.66 -12.55
C THR A 633 -10.92 -4.91 -11.39
N GLY A 634 -9.81 -4.19 -11.62
CA GLY A 634 -9.19 -3.40 -10.59
C GLY A 634 -8.07 -2.50 -11.05
N VAL A 635 -7.94 -1.41 -10.32
CA VAL A 635 -6.87 -0.42 -10.45
C VAL A 635 -6.31 -0.09 -9.08
N VAL A 636 -4.98 -0.12 -8.93
CA VAL A 636 -4.28 0.19 -7.68
C VAL A 636 -3.23 1.26 -7.97
N VAL A 637 -3.50 2.49 -7.54
CA VAL A 637 -2.65 3.64 -7.80
C VAL A 637 -1.38 3.56 -6.97
N TRP A 638 -0.24 3.80 -7.58
CA TRP A 638 1.02 4.10 -6.91
C TRP A 638 1.09 5.60 -6.69
N GLN A 639 1.00 6.15 -5.43
CA GLN A 639 0.82 5.47 -4.16
C GLN A 639 -0.09 6.29 -3.22
N LEU A 640 -0.45 5.76 -2.04
CA LEU A 640 -1.28 6.49 -1.07
C LEU A 640 -0.50 7.59 -0.36
N ASN A 641 0.64 7.23 0.28
CA ASN A 641 1.35 8.02 1.29
C ASN A 641 2.83 8.21 0.97
N ASP A 642 3.48 9.09 1.70
CA ASP A 642 4.92 9.34 1.70
C ASP A 642 5.51 9.16 3.09
N LEU A 643 6.80 8.79 3.17
CA LEU A 643 7.53 8.69 4.42
C LEU A 643 8.32 9.96 4.80
N TRP A 644 8.54 10.88 3.86
CA TRP A 644 9.21 12.17 4.06
C TRP A 644 8.73 13.18 3.00
N PRO A 645 9.02 14.52 3.16
CA PRO A 645 8.64 15.52 2.17
C PRO A 645 9.36 15.30 0.83
N VAL A 646 8.68 14.81 -0.20
CA VAL A 646 9.30 14.42 -1.48
C VAL A 646 8.37 14.64 -2.65
N SER A 647 8.94 14.91 -3.83
CA SER A 647 8.21 14.81 -5.09
C SER A 647 8.00 13.34 -5.43
N SER A 648 6.73 12.89 -5.38
CA SER A 648 6.36 11.48 -5.48
C SER A 648 5.00 11.29 -6.14
N TRP A 649 4.61 10.03 -6.27
CA TRP A 649 3.30 9.62 -6.81
C TRP A 649 2.17 9.68 -5.76
N SER A 650 2.47 10.01 -4.52
CA SER A 650 1.51 9.96 -3.42
C SER A 650 0.26 10.82 -3.63
N ALA A 651 -0.85 10.34 -3.10
CA ALA A 651 -2.08 11.11 -2.96
C ALA A 651 -2.11 11.97 -1.69
N ILE A 652 -1.37 11.53 -0.65
CA ILE A 652 -1.25 12.17 0.65
C ILE A 652 0.24 12.28 0.98
N ASP A 653 0.69 13.48 1.30
CA ASP A 653 2.09 13.70 1.64
C ASP A 653 2.45 13.20 3.05
N SER A 654 3.74 13.22 3.38
CA SER A 654 4.27 12.75 4.67
C SER A 654 3.68 13.47 5.89
N ALA A 655 3.28 14.74 5.74
CA ALA A 655 2.60 15.50 6.79
C ALA A 655 1.09 15.17 6.91
N GLY A 656 0.57 14.28 6.05
CA GLY A 656 -0.84 13.89 6.01
C GLY A 656 -1.73 14.86 5.26
N ARG A 657 -1.16 15.81 4.50
CA ARG A 657 -1.91 16.73 3.68
C ARG A 657 -2.34 16.06 2.38
N ARG A 658 -3.59 16.28 2.02
CA ARG A 658 -4.15 15.79 0.76
C ARG A 658 -3.61 16.63 -0.39
N LYS A 659 -2.98 15.97 -1.36
CA LYS A 659 -2.66 16.58 -2.66
C LYS A 659 -3.94 16.65 -3.51
N PRO A 660 -4.00 17.49 -4.54
CA PRO A 660 -5.14 17.52 -5.46
C PRO A 660 -5.51 16.16 -6.03
N LEU A 661 -4.54 15.24 -6.23
CA LEU A 661 -4.77 13.86 -6.61
C LEU A 661 -5.73 13.13 -5.64
N ALA A 662 -5.64 13.37 -4.34
CA ALA A 662 -6.54 12.74 -3.37
C ALA A 662 -8.01 13.05 -3.65
N HIS A 663 -8.31 14.30 -3.96
CA HIS A 663 -9.68 14.71 -4.30
C HIS A 663 -10.14 14.16 -5.66
N GLU A 664 -9.21 14.03 -6.60
CA GLU A 664 -9.50 13.44 -7.90
C GLU A 664 -9.77 11.94 -7.79
N LEU A 665 -8.99 11.19 -7.00
CA LEU A 665 -9.25 9.77 -6.70
C LEU A 665 -10.63 9.57 -6.06
N ARG A 666 -11.05 10.47 -5.16
CA ARG A 666 -12.40 10.41 -4.57
C ARG A 666 -13.51 10.53 -5.63
N ARG A 667 -13.31 11.30 -6.70
CA ARG A 667 -14.20 11.36 -7.86
C ARG A 667 -14.12 10.09 -8.69
N LEU A 668 -12.91 9.66 -9.01
CA LEU A 668 -12.62 8.52 -9.88
C LEU A 668 -13.06 7.18 -9.27
N TYR A 669 -13.04 7.05 -7.94
CA TYR A 669 -13.43 5.86 -7.18
C TYR A 669 -14.89 5.88 -6.70
N ASP A 670 -15.69 6.84 -7.19
CA ASP A 670 -17.14 6.82 -6.95
C ASP A 670 -17.78 5.55 -7.52
N ASP A 671 -18.90 5.13 -6.92
CA ASP A 671 -19.67 3.99 -7.42
C ASP A 671 -20.21 4.25 -8.84
N VAL A 672 -20.40 5.51 -9.18
CA VAL A 672 -20.83 5.94 -10.50
C VAL A 672 -19.80 6.92 -11.07
N LEU A 673 -19.24 6.62 -12.23
CA LEU A 673 -18.25 7.43 -12.93
C LEU A 673 -18.76 7.82 -14.31
N VAL A 674 -18.63 9.09 -14.67
CA VAL A 674 -18.85 9.60 -16.02
C VAL A 674 -17.52 10.04 -16.62
N ALA A 675 -17.24 9.63 -17.85
CA ALA A 675 -16.03 9.97 -18.59
C ALA A 675 -16.36 10.36 -20.03
N ILE A 676 -15.61 11.31 -20.59
CA ILE A 676 -15.58 11.59 -22.04
C ILE A 676 -14.24 11.04 -22.56
N ARG A 677 -14.28 10.22 -23.59
CA ARG A 677 -13.08 9.60 -24.13
C ARG A 677 -13.09 9.59 -25.68
N PRO A 678 -11.92 9.59 -26.32
CA PRO A 678 -11.84 9.37 -27.76
C PRO A 678 -12.41 8.00 -28.13
N VAL A 679 -13.05 7.90 -29.29
CA VAL A 679 -13.46 6.60 -29.86
C VAL A 679 -12.20 5.88 -30.31
N SER A 680 -11.89 4.74 -29.67
CA SER A 680 -10.66 3.96 -29.89
C SER A 680 -10.93 2.69 -30.68
N THR A 681 -9.95 2.26 -31.48
CA THR A 681 -9.96 0.94 -32.13
C THR A 681 -9.84 -0.20 -31.12
N VAL A 682 -9.18 0.02 -29.98
CA VAL A 682 -9.08 -0.93 -28.85
C VAL A 682 -10.48 -1.23 -28.29
N ASP A 683 -11.33 -0.22 -28.16
CA ASP A 683 -12.71 -0.38 -27.69
C ASP A 683 -13.56 -1.26 -28.62
N THR A 684 -13.29 -1.21 -29.92
CA THR A 684 -14.01 -2.03 -30.90
C THR A 684 -13.67 -3.51 -30.75
N ALA A 685 -12.41 -3.83 -30.49
CA ALA A 685 -11.94 -5.20 -30.27
C ALA A 685 -12.48 -5.80 -28.95
N VAL A 686 -12.47 -5.01 -27.87
CA VAL A 686 -13.00 -5.42 -26.55
C VAL A 686 -14.52 -5.65 -26.57
N ARG A 687 -15.28 -4.86 -27.35
CA ARG A 687 -16.74 -4.99 -27.47
C ARG A 687 -17.19 -6.21 -28.29
N ALA A 688 -16.33 -6.77 -29.12
CA ALA A 688 -16.63 -7.93 -29.95
C ALA A 688 -16.64 -9.26 -29.17
N VAL A 689 -16.24 -9.28 -27.91
CA VAL A 689 -16.24 -10.47 -27.05
C VAL A 689 -17.63 -10.62 -26.41
N PRO A 690 -18.40 -11.69 -26.69
CA PRO A 690 -19.69 -11.92 -26.03
C PRO A 690 -19.50 -12.22 -24.54
N THR A 691 -20.09 -11.43 -23.67
CA THR A 691 -20.17 -11.70 -22.23
C THR A 691 -21.34 -12.66 -21.94
N GLU A 692 -21.21 -13.95 -22.24
CA GLU A 692 -22.07 -14.96 -21.63
C GLU A 692 -21.50 -15.34 -20.26
N VAL A 693 -22.08 -14.80 -19.22
CA VAL A 693 -21.85 -15.27 -17.84
C VAL A 693 -22.76 -16.48 -17.63
N ASP A 694 -22.19 -17.69 -17.68
CA ASP A 694 -22.90 -18.91 -17.31
C ASP A 694 -23.07 -18.97 -15.77
N ASP A 695 -24.30 -18.80 -15.33
CA ASP A 695 -24.72 -18.72 -13.92
C ASP A 695 -24.88 -20.11 -13.26
N ARG A 696 -24.15 -21.11 -13.73
CA ARG A 696 -24.24 -22.48 -13.18
C ARG A 696 -22.85 -23.04 -12.89
N THR A 697 -22.42 -23.00 -11.65
CA THR A 697 -21.84 -24.10 -10.86
C THR A 697 -21.22 -23.58 -9.56
N GLY A 698 -21.98 -23.72 -8.47
CA GLY A 698 -21.42 -23.72 -7.13
C GLY A 698 -20.86 -25.13 -6.87
N GLY A 699 -19.53 -25.23 -6.82
CA GLY A 699 -18.81 -26.40 -6.36
C GLY A 699 -17.35 -26.01 -6.09
N PRO A 700 -16.71 -26.56 -5.04
CA PRO A 700 -15.33 -26.18 -4.72
C PRO A 700 -14.36 -26.61 -5.83
N ALA A 701 -13.43 -25.72 -6.18
CA ALA A 701 -12.43 -25.95 -7.19
C ALA A 701 -11.52 -27.16 -6.85
N PRO A 702 -11.24 -28.06 -7.78
CA PRO A 702 -10.29 -29.14 -7.54
C PRO A 702 -8.86 -28.61 -7.62
N ARG A 703 -8.04 -29.11 -6.68
CA ARG A 703 -6.61 -28.87 -6.57
C ARG A 703 -5.87 -29.35 -7.83
N THR A 704 -4.86 -28.58 -8.22
CA THR A 704 -3.89 -28.76 -9.27
C THR A 704 -3.53 -30.22 -9.61
N ALA A 705 -3.74 -30.59 -10.88
CA ALA A 705 -3.01 -31.68 -11.54
C ALA A 705 -2.56 -31.17 -12.92
N SER A 706 -1.27 -31.09 -13.13
CA SER A 706 -0.62 -30.81 -14.40
C SER A 706 -0.94 -31.91 -15.42
N LEU A 707 -1.45 -31.53 -16.60
CA LEU A 707 -1.56 -32.38 -17.77
C LEU A 707 -0.69 -31.85 -18.93
N PRO A 708 -0.12 -32.73 -19.76
CA PRO A 708 0.92 -32.38 -20.71
C PRO A 708 0.37 -31.69 -21.98
N VAL A 709 1.16 -30.75 -22.47
CA VAL A 709 0.96 -30.03 -23.74
C VAL A 709 1.19 -30.97 -24.90
N THR A 710 0.21 -31.09 -25.81
CA THR A 710 0.43 -31.62 -27.16
C THR A 710 0.30 -30.49 -28.18
N ASP A 711 1.38 -30.27 -28.95
CA ASP A 711 1.45 -29.38 -30.09
C ASP A 711 0.43 -29.74 -31.16
N VAL A 712 -0.34 -28.77 -31.66
CA VAL A 712 -0.99 -28.84 -32.97
C VAL A 712 -0.73 -27.54 -33.75
N ALA A 713 0.20 -27.63 -34.68
CA ALA A 713 0.37 -26.65 -35.74
C ALA A 713 -0.72 -26.86 -36.80
N GLY A 714 -1.44 -25.80 -37.16
CA GLY A 714 -2.42 -25.82 -38.25
C GLY A 714 -2.57 -24.43 -38.89
N SER A 715 -1.86 -24.21 -39.98
CA SER A 715 -2.01 -23.06 -40.88
C SER A 715 -3.35 -23.16 -41.63
N GLY A 716 -4.23 -22.17 -41.43
CA GLY A 716 -5.46 -22.01 -42.22
C GLY A 716 -5.60 -20.58 -42.74
N THR A 717 -5.45 -20.42 -44.05
CA THR A 717 -5.72 -19.18 -44.80
C THR A 717 -7.21 -18.87 -44.80
N VAL A 718 -7.59 -17.63 -44.42
CA VAL A 718 -8.94 -17.08 -44.52
C VAL A 718 -9.11 -16.37 -45.87
N PRO A 719 -10.22 -16.57 -46.61
CA PRO A 719 -10.49 -15.84 -47.85
C PRO A 719 -10.93 -14.41 -47.57
N GLY A 720 -10.47 -13.48 -48.44
CA GLY A 720 -10.80 -12.05 -48.36
C GLY A 720 -12.27 -11.76 -48.60
N ASP A 721 -12.83 -10.89 -47.84
CA ASP A 721 -14.14 -10.25 -48.06
C ASP A 721 -13.90 -8.85 -48.68
N ASP A 722 -14.34 -8.67 -49.92
CA ASP A 722 -14.28 -7.41 -50.68
C ASP A 722 -15.44 -6.48 -50.24
N GLY A 723 -15.37 -5.96 -49.02
CA GLY A 723 -16.23 -4.89 -48.54
C GLY A 723 -15.63 -3.53 -48.85
N ARG A 724 -16.05 -2.89 -49.97
CA ARG A 724 -15.75 -1.51 -50.30
C ARG A 724 -16.44 -0.61 -49.28
N ASP A 725 -15.69 -0.08 -48.31
CA ASP A 725 -16.14 1.03 -47.48
C ASP A 725 -16.33 2.29 -48.33
N ASP A 726 -17.56 2.80 -48.34
CA ASP A 726 -17.94 4.10 -48.94
C ASP A 726 -17.32 5.25 -48.08
N PRO A 727 -16.35 6.00 -48.61
CA PRO A 727 -15.70 7.09 -47.89
C PRO A 727 -16.61 8.25 -47.53
N SER A 728 -17.84 8.30 -48.02
CA SER A 728 -18.80 9.39 -47.79
C SER A 728 -19.56 9.27 -46.45
N ARG A 729 -19.48 8.10 -45.73
CA ARG A 729 -20.15 7.90 -44.46
C ARG A 729 -19.25 8.19 -43.21
N ALA A 730 -17.96 8.44 -43.41
CA ALA A 730 -17.02 8.69 -42.30
C ALA A 730 -17.06 10.13 -41.75
N SER A 731 -17.79 11.08 -42.36
CA SER A 731 -17.72 12.48 -41.95
C SER A 731 -18.70 12.93 -40.87
N ASP A 732 -19.67 12.10 -40.47
CA ASP A 732 -20.71 12.48 -39.48
C ASP A 732 -20.55 11.83 -38.09
N ALA A 733 -19.50 11.03 -37.84
CA ALA A 733 -19.29 10.37 -36.56
C ALA A 733 -18.48 11.26 -35.59
N SER A 734 -18.99 11.46 -34.39
CA SER A 734 -18.28 12.14 -33.33
C SER A 734 -16.94 11.43 -33.00
N PRO A 735 -15.83 12.19 -32.81
CA PRO A 735 -14.55 11.62 -32.41
C PRO A 735 -14.51 11.19 -30.95
N VAL A 736 -15.55 11.50 -30.15
CA VAL A 736 -15.64 11.22 -28.73
C VAL A 736 -16.97 10.56 -28.35
N GLU A 737 -16.93 9.82 -27.24
CA GLU A 737 -18.10 9.16 -26.63
C GLU A 737 -18.14 9.43 -25.14
N VAL A 738 -19.31 9.27 -24.54
CA VAL A 738 -19.49 9.28 -23.08
C VAL A 738 -19.61 7.85 -22.60
N ALA A 739 -18.80 7.49 -21.61
CA ALA A 739 -18.89 6.24 -20.89
C ALA A 739 -19.37 6.49 -19.45
N VAL A 740 -20.35 5.72 -18.99
CA VAL A 740 -20.87 5.75 -17.63
C VAL A 740 -20.68 4.37 -17.00
N ARG A 741 -19.83 4.28 -15.97
CA ARG A 741 -19.67 3.09 -15.15
C ARG A 741 -20.57 3.19 -13.92
N SER A 742 -21.30 2.14 -13.60
CA SER A 742 -22.02 2.01 -12.33
C SER A 742 -21.67 0.71 -11.62
N ALA A 743 -21.28 0.80 -10.36
CA ALA A 743 -21.18 -0.34 -9.43
C ALA A 743 -22.54 -0.66 -8.77
N ARG A 744 -23.55 0.19 -8.97
CA ARG A 744 -24.90 0.04 -8.40
C ARG A 744 -25.83 -0.69 -9.34
N THR A 745 -26.80 -1.38 -8.78
CA THR A 745 -27.96 -1.92 -9.53
C THR A 745 -29.01 -0.84 -9.75
N GLY A 746 -29.70 -0.88 -10.89
CA GLY A 746 -30.87 -0.02 -11.15
C GLY A 746 -30.50 1.45 -11.35
N LEU A 747 -29.40 1.77 -12.06
CA LEU A 747 -29.12 3.15 -12.48
C LEU A 747 -30.05 3.53 -13.63
N ASP A 748 -30.92 4.50 -13.41
CA ASP A 748 -31.77 5.15 -14.43
C ASP A 748 -31.54 6.66 -14.30
N THR A 749 -30.87 7.26 -15.28
CA THR A 749 -30.44 8.66 -15.22
C THR A 749 -30.23 9.24 -16.63
N VAL A 750 -29.86 10.49 -16.66
CA VAL A 750 -29.49 11.18 -17.92
C VAL A 750 -28.11 11.81 -17.78
N VAL A 751 -27.36 11.79 -18.87
CA VAL A 751 -26.15 12.59 -19.03
C VAL A 751 -26.47 13.79 -19.91
N ARG A 752 -26.25 14.99 -19.39
CA ARG A 752 -26.35 16.22 -20.16
C ARG A 752 -24.99 16.53 -20.77
N VAL A 753 -24.92 16.57 -22.08
CA VAL A 753 -23.69 16.90 -22.84
C VAL A 753 -23.84 18.26 -23.47
N ARG A 754 -22.85 19.12 -23.26
CA ARG A 754 -22.81 20.48 -23.79
C ARG A 754 -21.51 20.73 -24.52
N ARG A 755 -21.60 21.26 -25.72
CA ARG A 755 -20.49 21.92 -26.42
C ARG A 755 -20.56 23.40 -26.10
N ILE A 756 -19.50 23.96 -25.58
CA ILE A 756 -19.45 25.36 -25.09
C ILE A 756 -18.20 26.05 -25.63
N ASP A 757 -18.31 27.36 -25.87
CA ASP A 757 -17.11 28.20 -26.10
C ASP A 757 -16.40 28.52 -24.80
N LEU A 758 -15.19 29.10 -24.87
CA LEU A 758 -14.37 29.42 -23.69
C LEU A 758 -14.93 30.57 -22.84
N SER A 759 -15.98 31.29 -23.31
CA SER A 759 -16.74 32.20 -22.44
C SER A 759 -17.76 31.47 -21.58
N GLY A 760 -18.04 30.20 -21.92
CA GLY A 760 -19.05 29.36 -21.28
C GLY A 760 -20.41 29.42 -21.96
N ARG A 761 -20.54 30.06 -23.12
CA ARG A 761 -21.79 30.09 -23.90
C ARG A 761 -22.05 28.71 -24.52
N ILE A 762 -23.23 28.14 -24.27
CA ILE A 762 -23.67 26.89 -24.85
C ILE A 762 -23.87 27.04 -26.36
N LEU A 763 -23.16 26.24 -27.16
CA LEU A 763 -23.23 26.19 -28.61
C LEU A 763 -24.19 25.08 -29.05
N ALA A 764 -24.18 23.95 -28.33
CA ALA A 764 -25.11 22.84 -28.50
C ALA A 764 -25.30 22.09 -27.16
N GLU A 765 -26.46 21.50 -27.01
CA GLU A 765 -26.79 20.72 -25.82
C GLU A 765 -27.60 19.48 -26.18
N GLU A 766 -27.31 18.33 -25.62
CA GLU A 766 -28.04 17.08 -25.76
C GLU A 766 -28.23 16.43 -24.39
N THR A 767 -29.33 15.71 -24.22
CA THR A 767 -29.60 14.91 -23.03
C THR A 767 -29.72 13.44 -23.42
N LEU A 768 -28.81 12.63 -22.88
CA LEU A 768 -28.66 11.24 -23.29
C LEU A 768 -29.13 10.34 -22.12
N PRO A 769 -30.13 9.44 -22.36
CA PRO A 769 -30.57 8.52 -21.33
C PRO A 769 -29.51 7.43 -21.07
N VAL A 770 -29.33 7.06 -19.83
CA VAL A 770 -28.45 5.97 -19.39
C VAL A 770 -29.22 5.06 -18.43
N VAL A 771 -29.38 3.80 -18.82
CA VAL A 771 -30.05 2.78 -18.01
C VAL A 771 -29.14 1.58 -17.84
N LEU A 772 -28.89 1.17 -16.60
CA LEU A 772 -28.14 -0.02 -16.23
C LEU A 772 -28.91 -0.78 -15.15
N ASP A 773 -29.51 -1.90 -15.49
CA ASP A 773 -30.28 -2.74 -14.56
C ASP A 773 -29.37 -3.42 -13.51
N ARG A 774 -28.11 -3.65 -13.86
CA ARG A 774 -27.07 -4.28 -13.03
C ARG A 774 -25.75 -3.48 -13.11
N PRO A 775 -24.80 -3.73 -12.18
CA PRO A 775 -23.46 -3.15 -12.28
C PRO A 775 -22.86 -3.36 -13.67
N GLY A 776 -22.34 -2.31 -14.29
CA GLY A 776 -21.89 -2.37 -15.69
C GLY A 776 -21.42 -1.03 -16.22
N VAL A 777 -21.23 -0.98 -17.54
CA VAL A 777 -20.84 0.22 -18.28
C VAL A 777 -21.83 0.48 -19.42
N ALA A 778 -22.35 1.70 -19.50
CA ALA A 778 -23.06 2.21 -20.67
C ALA A 778 -22.14 3.13 -21.45
N VAL A 779 -22.04 2.91 -22.76
CA VAL A 779 -21.26 3.77 -23.66
C VAL A 779 -22.20 4.36 -24.70
N VAL A 780 -22.20 5.69 -24.80
CA VAL A 780 -23.07 6.45 -25.67
C VAL A 780 -22.21 7.28 -26.62
N ARG A 781 -22.29 7.00 -27.93
CA ARG A 781 -21.68 7.87 -28.93
C ARG A 781 -22.39 9.21 -28.96
N LEU A 782 -21.60 10.28 -28.96
CA LEU A 782 -22.16 11.62 -28.99
C LEU A 782 -22.70 11.96 -30.36
N PRO A 783 -23.88 12.62 -30.46
CA PRO A 783 -24.32 13.28 -31.68
C PRO A 783 -23.29 14.30 -32.17
N ALA A 784 -23.14 14.45 -33.48
CA ALA A 784 -22.18 15.38 -34.07
C ALA A 784 -22.37 16.83 -33.57
N SER A 785 -23.62 17.22 -33.25
CA SER A 785 -23.96 18.53 -32.69
C SER A 785 -23.13 18.89 -31.43
N VAL A 786 -22.86 17.93 -30.56
CA VAL A 786 -22.16 18.13 -29.30
C VAL A 786 -20.78 17.49 -29.26
N GLY A 787 -20.53 16.48 -30.11
CA GLY A 787 -19.27 15.72 -30.07
C GLY A 787 -18.25 16.16 -31.12
N VAL A 788 -18.64 16.96 -32.15
CA VAL A 788 -17.73 17.55 -33.11
C VAL A 788 -17.60 19.04 -32.79
N VAL A 789 -16.37 19.50 -32.58
CA VAL A 789 -16.07 20.90 -32.30
C VAL A 789 -15.73 21.63 -33.61
N ASP A 790 -16.27 22.84 -33.83
CA ASP A 790 -15.97 23.67 -35.00
C ASP A 790 -14.62 24.42 -34.82
N ASP A 791 -14.26 24.70 -33.59
CA ASP A 791 -13.03 25.40 -33.23
C ASP A 791 -12.28 24.68 -32.12
N ALA A 792 -11.31 23.84 -32.49
CA ALA A 792 -10.52 23.03 -31.56
C ALA A 792 -9.74 23.83 -30.48
N ARG A 793 -9.55 25.15 -30.68
CA ARG A 793 -8.84 26.02 -29.72
C ARG A 793 -9.79 26.95 -28.96
N GLY A 794 -11.07 26.93 -29.30
CA GLY A 794 -12.09 27.83 -28.75
C GLY A 794 -13.27 27.16 -28.10
N GLU A 795 -13.36 25.83 -28.15
CA GLU A 795 -14.50 25.09 -27.67
C GLU A 795 -14.07 23.89 -26.78
N VAL A 796 -14.95 23.50 -25.87
CA VAL A 796 -14.80 22.30 -25.02
C VAL A 796 -16.13 21.54 -24.96
N VAL A 797 -16.04 20.23 -24.68
CA VAL A 797 -17.21 19.37 -24.45
C VAL A 797 -17.29 19.04 -22.95
N VAL A 798 -18.48 19.24 -22.37
CA VAL A 798 -18.76 18.99 -20.96
C VAL A 798 -19.91 17.99 -20.85
N ALA A 799 -19.70 16.89 -20.12
CA ALA A 799 -20.73 15.93 -19.75
C ALA A 799 -21.02 15.98 -18.25
N ASP A 800 -22.24 16.23 -17.91
CA ASP A 800 -22.72 16.33 -16.52
C ASP A 800 -23.75 15.24 -16.24
N MET A 801 -23.60 14.61 -15.08
CA MET A 801 -24.56 13.67 -14.53
C MET A 801 -24.65 13.91 -13.02
N ASP A 802 -25.78 14.44 -12.56
CA ASP A 802 -25.93 14.96 -11.20
C ASP A 802 -24.84 16.02 -10.88
N TRP A 803 -24.01 15.74 -9.86
CA TRP A 803 -22.88 16.59 -9.48
C TRP A 803 -21.55 16.21 -10.17
N ARG A 804 -21.56 15.12 -10.97
CA ARG A 804 -20.37 14.56 -11.64
C ARG A 804 -20.17 15.24 -12.97
N ARG A 805 -18.95 15.61 -13.25
CA ARG A 805 -18.55 16.32 -14.48
C ARG A 805 -17.33 15.65 -15.12
N ALA A 806 -17.40 15.46 -16.42
CA ALA A 806 -16.27 15.19 -17.28
C ALA A 806 -16.09 16.34 -18.27
N VAL A 807 -14.85 16.73 -18.57
CA VAL A 807 -14.53 17.82 -19.50
C VAL A 807 -13.50 17.31 -20.50
N TRP A 808 -13.78 17.47 -21.77
CA TRP A 808 -12.86 17.15 -22.85
C TRP A 808 -12.42 18.42 -23.59
N THR A 809 -11.08 18.57 -23.72
CA THR A 809 -10.44 19.64 -24.49
C THR A 809 -9.87 19.06 -25.78
N PRO A 810 -10.24 19.54 -26.97
CA PRO A 810 -9.80 18.98 -28.25
C PRO A 810 -8.36 19.32 -28.62
N ALA A 811 -7.74 20.27 -27.94
CA ALA A 811 -6.35 20.67 -28.11
C ALA A 811 -5.64 20.80 -26.75
N PRO A 812 -4.29 20.78 -26.71
CA PRO A 812 -3.53 21.05 -25.49
C PRO A 812 -3.91 22.41 -24.90
N ASP A 813 -3.96 22.52 -23.57
CA ASP A 813 -4.41 23.75 -22.89
C ASP A 813 -3.59 24.99 -23.27
N ARG A 814 -2.28 24.84 -23.54
CA ARG A 814 -1.41 25.94 -24.02
C ARG A 814 -1.83 26.51 -25.38
N GLU A 815 -2.52 25.75 -26.20
CA GLU A 815 -2.99 26.14 -27.53
C GLU A 815 -4.40 26.72 -27.49
N MET A 816 -5.15 26.41 -26.43
CA MET A 816 -6.49 26.94 -26.23
C MET A 816 -6.46 28.48 -26.01
N ARG A 817 -7.45 29.20 -26.51
CA ARG A 817 -7.56 30.65 -26.36
C ARG A 817 -8.31 31.02 -25.07
N TRP A 818 -7.84 30.49 -23.93
CA TRP A 818 -8.45 30.74 -22.63
C TRP A 818 -8.69 32.25 -22.41
N GLN A 819 -9.85 32.57 -21.86
CA GLN A 819 -10.22 33.91 -21.40
C GLN A 819 -10.01 33.97 -19.88
N PRO A 820 -9.57 35.11 -19.31
CA PRO A 820 -9.46 35.24 -17.86
C PRO A 820 -10.78 34.94 -17.16
N ALA A 821 -10.76 34.02 -16.21
CA ALA A 821 -11.94 33.61 -15.46
C ALA A 821 -12.51 34.79 -14.66
N ARG A 822 -13.81 34.97 -14.74
CA ARG A 822 -14.55 35.91 -13.92
C ARG A 822 -15.44 35.16 -12.97
N TYR A 823 -15.24 35.40 -11.68
CA TYR A 823 -15.99 34.79 -10.60
C TYR A 823 -16.06 35.69 -9.37
N ARG A 824 -17.01 35.43 -8.49
CA ARG A 824 -17.13 36.08 -7.20
C ARG A 824 -16.85 35.06 -6.12
N ALA A 825 -15.96 35.38 -5.19
CA ALA A 825 -15.66 34.59 -4.01
C ALA A 825 -16.26 35.26 -2.76
N THR A 826 -17.04 34.50 -1.99
CA THR A 826 -17.65 34.98 -0.75
C THR A 826 -17.34 34.02 0.38
N PHE A 827 -17.00 34.55 1.54
CA PHE A 827 -16.67 33.77 2.72
C PHE A 827 -17.73 33.92 3.81
N SER A 828 -17.98 32.87 4.57
CA SER A 828 -18.77 32.89 5.81
C SER A 828 -18.16 31.90 6.79
N ALA A 829 -18.30 32.17 8.10
CA ALA A 829 -17.90 31.20 9.11
C ALA A 829 -18.69 29.89 8.96
N THR A 830 -18.05 28.75 9.20
CA THR A 830 -18.76 27.47 9.27
C THR A 830 -19.75 27.46 10.43
N PRO A 831 -20.86 26.72 10.33
CA PRO A 831 -21.84 26.63 11.43
C PRO A 831 -21.21 26.14 12.76
N GLU A 832 -20.20 25.29 12.67
CA GLU A 832 -19.44 24.73 13.79
C GLU A 832 -18.39 25.72 14.36
N GLY A 833 -18.07 26.79 13.63
CA GLY A 833 -17.05 27.78 14.01
C GLY A 833 -15.61 27.29 13.91
N ASP A 834 -15.36 26.17 13.21
CA ASP A 834 -14.07 25.50 13.06
C ASP A 834 -13.30 25.94 11.79
N GLY A 835 -13.86 26.85 10.98
CA GLY A 835 -13.28 27.31 9.73
C GLY A 835 -14.17 28.24 8.92
N LEU A 836 -13.94 28.26 7.60
CA LEU A 836 -14.66 29.11 6.66
C LEU A 836 -15.33 28.28 5.55
N ASP A 837 -16.52 28.66 5.17
CA ASP A 837 -17.13 28.27 3.91
C ASP A 837 -16.78 29.32 2.84
N LEU A 838 -16.13 28.91 1.76
CA LEU A 838 -15.89 29.71 0.57
C LEU A 838 -16.89 29.29 -0.51
N VAL A 839 -17.70 30.23 -0.96
CA VAL A 839 -18.57 30.03 -2.12
C VAL A 839 -18.01 30.79 -3.30
N VAL A 840 -17.68 30.07 -4.38
CA VAL A 840 -17.27 30.65 -5.66
C VAL A 840 -18.43 30.55 -6.63
N GLU A 841 -18.85 31.71 -7.19
CA GLU A 841 -19.88 31.82 -8.20
C GLU A 841 -19.23 32.28 -9.52
N ALA A 842 -19.35 31.45 -10.56
CA ALA A 842 -18.74 31.70 -11.85
C ALA A 842 -19.57 32.66 -12.71
N ASP A 843 -18.95 33.75 -13.22
CA ASP A 843 -19.56 34.65 -14.22
C ASP A 843 -19.09 34.31 -15.65
N SER A 844 -18.07 33.48 -15.82
CA SER A 844 -17.58 32.89 -17.07
C SER A 844 -17.18 31.44 -16.84
N LEU A 845 -16.66 30.72 -17.85
CA LEU A 845 -16.01 29.43 -17.63
C LEU A 845 -14.82 29.62 -16.68
N VAL A 846 -14.78 28.87 -15.61
CA VAL A 846 -13.68 28.79 -14.62
C VAL A 846 -13.07 27.41 -14.72
N ARG A 847 -11.83 27.29 -15.17
CA ARG A 847 -11.16 26.03 -15.41
C ARG A 847 -10.17 25.68 -14.32
N ASP A 848 -10.30 24.48 -13.73
CA ASP A 848 -9.39 23.89 -12.74
C ASP A 848 -9.05 24.85 -11.59
N LEU A 849 -10.09 25.42 -10.99
CA LEU A 849 -9.98 26.26 -9.79
C LEU A 849 -9.42 25.44 -8.65
N LEU A 850 -8.31 25.88 -8.07
CA LEU A 850 -7.66 25.28 -6.91
C LEU A 850 -7.59 26.28 -5.76
N VAL A 851 -7.97 25.82 -4.56
CA VAL A 851 -7.84 26.55 -3.31
C VAL A 851 -6.81 25.84 -2.43
N GLN A 852 -5.77 26.59 -1.99
CA GLN A 852 -4.66 26.07 -1.21
C GLN A 852 -4.55 26.80 0.13
N PRO A 853 -5.37 26.45 1.14
CA PRO A 853 -5.39 27.14 2.44
C PRO A 853 -4.11 26.92 3.24
N ASP A 854 -3.35 25.86 2.98
CA ASP A 854 -2.04 25.57 3.56
C ASP A 854 -0.96 26.58 3.18
N ARG A 855 -1.17 27.39 2.12
CA ARG A 855 -0.31 28.53 1.80
C ARG A 855 -0.47 29.68 2.78
N VAL A 856 -1.62 29.78 3.40
CA VAL A 856 -2.00 30.89 4.29
C VAL A 856 -1.83 30.48 5.76
N ALA A 857 -2.33 29.31 6.13
CA ALA A 857 -2.25 28.81 7.50
C ALA A 857 -1.68 27.37 7.50
N ALA A 858 -0.74 27.08 8.41
CA ALA A 858 -0.06 25.79 8.48
C ALA A 858 -1.03 24.61 8.72
N THR A 859 -2.17 24.87 9.36
CA THR A 859 -3.24 23.88 9.61
C THR A 859 -4.36 23.93 8.58
N GLY A 860 -4.22 24.79 7.54
CA GLY A 860 -5.25 24.97 6.52
C GLY A 860 -5.50 23.73 5.69
N THR A 861 -6.77 23.32 5.60
CA THR A 861 -7.21 22.20 4.75
C THR A 861 -8.45 22.57 3.94
N VAL A 862 -8.72 21.82 2.88
CA VAL A 862 -9.87 21.99 1.99
C VAL A 862 -10.52 20.65 1.66
N ASP A 863 -11.83 20.66 1.44
CA ASP A 863 -12.61 19.45 1.14
C ASP A 863 -12.67 19.07 -0.35
N ARG A 864 -12.12 19.91 -1.25
CA ARG A 864 -12.17 19.74 -2.70
C ARG A 864 -10.85 20.11 -3.38
N GLY A 865 -10.51 19.39 -4.45
CA GLY A 865 -9.41 19.71 -5.35
C GLY A 865 -9.82 20.62 -6.50
N PHE A 866 -9.30 20.35 -7.69
CA PHE A 866 -9.60 21.10 -8.90
C PHE A 866 -11.10 21.07 -9.26
N MET A 867 -11.66 22.27 -9.53
CA MET A 867 -13.05 22.40 -9.93
C MET A 867 -13.19 23.21 -11.23
N THR A 868 -14.04 22.72 -12.15
CA THR A 868 -14.42 23.47 -13.35
C THR A 868 -15.88 23.91 -13.23
N LEU A 869 -16.15 25.22 -13.38
CA LEU A 869 -17.47 25.81 -13.26
C LEU A 869 -17.89 26.46 -14.57
N LEU A 870 -19.16 26.31 -14.93
CA LEU A 870 -19.79 27.02 -16.03
C LEU A 870 -20.44 28.31 -15.51
N PRO A 871 -20.73 29.31 -16.41
CA PRO A 871 -21.37 30.56 -16.01
C PRO A 871 -22.67 30.34 -15.21
N GLY A 872 -22.82 31.01 -14.09
CA GLY A 872 -23.95 30.92 -13.19
C GLY A 872 -23.88 29.75 -12.21
N GLU A 873 -22.89 28.87 -12.30
CA GLU A 873 -22.71 27.80 -11.34
C GLU A 873 -22.01 28.28 -10.09
N ARG A 874 -22.25 27.57 -9.00
CA ARG A 874 -21.67 27.81 -7.69
C ARG A 874 -21.05 26.54 -7.13
N VAL A 875 -19.86 26.68 -6.53
CA VAL A 875 -19.22 25.66 -5.71
C VAL A 875 -18.99 26.18 -4.31
N ARG A 876 -19.21 25.33 -3.31
CA ARG A 876 -18.85 25.61 -1.93
C ARG A 876 -17.67 24.74 -1.55
N TYR A 877 -16.63 25.38 -1.03
CA TYR A 877 -15.49 24.74 -0.38
C TYR A 877 -15.63 24.90 1.13
N ARG A 878 -15.35 23.82 1.85
CA ARG A 878 -15.16 23.89 3.30
C ARG A 878 -13.67 23.96 3.60
N LEU A 879 -13.26 25.04 4.25
CA LEU A 879 -11.89 25.29 4.66
C LEU A 879 -11.81 25.15 6.18
N THR A 880 -10.87 24.36 6.70
CA THR A 880 -10.62 24.24 8.14
C THR A 880 -9.22 24.74 8.47
N GLY A 881 -8.95 25.06 9.75
CA GLY A 881 -7.65 25.57 10.18
C GLY A 881 -7.31 26.97 9.68
N VAL A 882 -8.28 27.71 9.16
CA VAL A 882 -8.22 29.11 8.72
C VAL A 882 -9.34 29.93 9.34
N GLY A 883 -9.17 31.23 9.46
CA GLY A 883 -10.14 32.15 10.07
C GLY A 883 -10.40 33.40 9.27
N GLU A 884 -11.23 34.31 9.78
CA GLU A 884 -11.61 35.55 9.10
C GLU A 884 -10.39 36.44 8.75
N ALA A 885 -9.33 36.42 9.56
CA ALA A 885 -8.10 37.17 9.30
C ALA A 885 -7.37 36.72 8.02
N ASP A 886 -7.63 35.50 7.57
CA ASP A 886 -6.96 34.85 6.44
C ASP A 886 -7.66 35.14 5.10
N ILE A 887 -8.88 35.69 5.13
CA ILE A 887 -9.74 35.83 3.93
C ILE A 887 -9.03 36.62 2.81
N ALA A 888 -8.33 37.72 3.15
CA ALA A 888 -7.63 38.54 2.15
C ALA A 888 -6.53 37.75 1.43
N ALA A 889 -5.79 36.91 2.16
CA ALA A 889 -4.76 36.06 1.59
C ALA A 889 -5.37 34.89 0.79
N LEU A 890 -6.46 34.31 1.29
CA LEU A 890 -7.17 33.19 0.63
C LEU A 890 -7.83 33.60 -0.71
N THR A 891 -8.11 34.89 -0.92
CA THR A 891 -8.67 35.42 -2.19
C THR A 891 -7.60 35.83 -3.19
N SER A 892 -6.35 35.80 -2.79
CA SER A 892 -5.23 36.28 -3.60
C SER A 892 -4.47 35.09 -4.20
N GLU A 893 -3.83 35.31 -5.33
CA GLU A 893 -2.80 34.42 -5.86
C GLU A 893 -1.59 34.45 -4.89
N PRO A 894 -0.95 33.28 -4.69
CA PRO A 894 -1.21 31.96 -5.29
C PRO A 894 -2.14 31.04 -4.47
N ALA A 895 -2.85 31.52 -3.45
CA ALA A 895 -3.74 30.67 -2.63
C ALA A 895 -5.03 30.27 -3.36
N LEU A 896 -5.47 31.07 -4.32
CA LEU A 896 -6.61 30.81 -5.20
C LEU A 896 -6.17 30.96 -6.65
N LEU A 897 -6.07 29.86 -7.39
CA LEU A 897 -5.58 29.82 -8.76
C LEU A 897 -6.58 29.15 -9.71
N THR A 898 -6.58 29.62 -10.97
CA THR A 898 -7.30 28.97 -12.08
C THR A 898 -6.35 28.74 -13.25
N LEU A 899 -6.60 27.72 -14.06
CA LEU A 899 -5.71 27.35 -15.17
C LEU A 899 -5.53 28.51 -16.17
N ASP A 900 -6.62 29.21 -16.51
CA ASP A 900 -6.59 30.33 -17.46
C ASP A 900 -5.69 31.48 -16.98
N ARG A 901 -5.67 31.78 -15.67
CA ARG A 901 -4.76 32.79 -15.09
C ARG A 901 -3.31 32.36 -15.18
N VAL A 902 -3.02 31.14 -14.73
CA VAL A 902 -1.68 30.54 -14.79
C VAL A 902 -1.13 30.52 -16.24
N LEU A 903 -1.98 30.41 -17.25
CA LEU A 903 -1.59 30.41 -18.66
C LEU A 903 -1.57 31.81 -19.29
N ALA A 904 -2.40 32.77 -18.83
CA ALA A 904 -2.52 34.12 -19.41
C ALA A 904 -1.31 35.03 -19.12
N GLU A 905 -0.72 34.92 -17.94
CA GLU A 905 0.47 35.68 -17.54
C GLU A 905 1.63 35.55 -18.53
N ARG A 906 1.78 34.39 -19.15
CA ARG A 906 2.80 34.10 -20.15
C ARG A 906 2.59 34.76 -21.50
N ARG A 907 1.35 35.07 -21.87
CA ARG A 907 1.08 35.77 -23.14
C ARG A 907 1.53 37.20 -23.07
N SER A 908 1.36 37.84 -21.92
CA SER A 908 1.84 39.18 -21.68
C SER A 908 3.36 39.32 -21.60
N GLU A 909 4.05 38.29 -21.07
CA GLU A 909 5.52 38.21 -21.00
C GLU A 909 6.17 37.88 -22.34
N ALA A 910 5.52 37.11 -23.20
CA ALA A 910 6.00 36.74 -24.55
C ALA A 910 5.75 37.87 -25.57
N GLU A 911 4.80 38.79 -25.29
CA GLU A 911 4.46 39.94 -26.13
C GLU A 911 5.18 41.22 -25.67
N ALA A 912 5.78 41.26 -24.47
CA ALA A 912 6.65 42.33 -23.94
C ALA A 912 8.13 42.07 -24.26
#